data_2c2c1dc353a3e06eaed280b809adc032
#
_entry.id   2c2c1dc353a3e06eaed280b809adc032
#
_cell.length_a   1.000
_cell.length_b   1.000
_cell.length_c   1.000
_cell.angle_alpha   90.00
_cell.angle_beta   90.00
_cell.angle_gamma   90.00
#
_symmetry.space_group_name_H-M   'P 1'
#
loop_
_entity.id
_entity.type
_entity.pdbx_description
1 polymer ?
#
loop_
_entity_poly.entity_id
_entity_poly.type
_entity_poly.pdbx_seq_one_letter_code
_entity_poly.pdbx_strand_id
1 'polypeptide(L)'
;RDLLAWHASQVAVARVMARIHVVPRARAAELLAQAEVVFEGVPETLEAKRVVYFRERRLLLLSEGVRYRDREGRLIEAEELQVDLADESFDALEVRIEAENLLLTGPICQRAAGAILLERGYATPCASCGQEVPDYAFRAREIVLYPGDRVVARDVTLLVQEKPVLTLPVLLLYLSERRPRLEVGQDEGGLYVKADLPYVAAFGLGYTLLRYYQGRGYGFGLDHYGTGEAKERYFFLHTPPDTFQYRGEYGLKRAGFSVAALVERDDTQEKLTRFRLEALLPGTPAPQDWRYALRLEGFLDHDPSTPPPRALQRLPELEAQSPTLRQGPFSLQAGLQLGRYLAETNPLNRSARALGPYAEAGRLLLTHTESLVLAPWPGATLRGENRFRGFYYTTQNPDGEHERQVDWSTSLAFRQALGGVSLEAGYLRSVQEGESPFRFDALPQRRTHQATLALAFQERPLALSLKGGWDLEKTGYLPLEAEGRLQDQGYSLLLYHKRGLEEGPLETRLEGSLTPYPFALRASLRYDHPKALFDPLLLQGAYALPAGSLNLAHRHGLNGEGPLETSLTLAYREGQEAYTLQARRDWPKDALQASGQAIFGPQSLSLQATLDPTALAYQAGFRSGSAPGPLLDLLLSGRYQEGFRGTNLRLGLTQALPEATFRLTANLHLPEVEDGEVYLKDLALSGGLELWGPPPPDERGENALPGLALSGSLT
;
A
#
# COMPACT_ATOMS: atom_id res chain seq x y z
N ARG A 1 29.97 30.08 3.08
CA ARG A 1 30.85 29.10 2.39
C ARG A 1 30.33 27.67 2.60
N ASP A 2 29.97 27.29 3.82
CA ASP A 2 29.48 25.94 4.16
C ASP A 2 28.13 25.64 3.49
N LEU A 3 27.26 26.64 3.36
CA LEU A 3 25.99 26.54 2.65
C LEU A 3 26.15 26.34 1.14
N LEU A 4 27.15 26.97 0.53
CA LEU A 4 27.44 26.78 -0.90
C LEU A 4 28.06 25.41 -1.17
N ALA A 5 28.92 24.91 -0.28
CA ALA A 5 29.47 23.56 -0.35
C ALA A 5 28.37 22.50 -0.17
N TRP A 6 27.42 22.75 0.70
CA TRP A 6 26.27 21.89 0.90
C TRP A 6 25.34 21.87 -0.31
N HIS A 7 25.05 23.03 -0.92
CA HIS A 7 24.25 23.12 -2.13
C HIS A 7 24.85 22.35 -3.32
N ALA A 8 26.16 22.39 -3.47
CA ALA A 8 26.87 21.66 -4.52
C ALA A 8 26.85 20.13 -4.32
N SER A 9 26.68 19.65 -3.07
CA SER A 9 26.61 18.22 -2.76
C SER A 9 25.21 17.59 -2.98
N GLN A 10 24.16 18.39 -3.15
CA GLN A 10 22.78 17.91 -3.33
C GLN A 10 22.55 17.08 -4.60
N VAL A 11 23.28 17.38 -5.67
CA VAL A 11 23.09 16.71 -6.97
C VAL A 11 23.28 15.20 -6.93
N ALA A 12 23.99 14.70 -5.91
CA ALA A 12 24.28 13.29 -5.79
C ALA A 12 23.31 12.49 -4.90
N VAL A 13 22.45 13.17 -4.13
CA VAL A 13 21.47 12.53 -3.24
C VAL A 13 20.18 12.18 -3.98
N ALA A 14 19.99 12.66 -5.21
CA ALA A 14 18.81 12.44 -6.03
C ALA A 14 18.49 10.97 -6.39
N ARG A 15 19.31 10.00 -5.96
CA ARG A 15 19.05 8.55 -6.14
C ARG A 15 18.48 7.85 -4.91
N VAL A 16 18.44 8.52 -3.80
CA VAL A 16 17.78 8.04 -2.58
C VAL A 16 16.43 8.75 -2.51
N MET A 17 15.40 8.12 -1.99
CA MET A 17 14.05 8.67 -1.89
C MET A 17 13.93 9.96 -1.05
N ALA A 18 15.03 10.63 -0.76
CA ALA A 18 15.12 11.91 -0.08
C ALA A 18 15.59 13.01 -1.04
N ARG A 19 14.80 14.06 -1.17
CA ARG A 19 15.21 15.32 -1.82
C ARG A 19 15.53 16.34 -0.75
N ILE A 20 16.73 16.89 -0.78
CA ILE A 20 17.18 17.91 0.17
C ILE A 20 17.31 19.24 -0.59
N HIS A 21 16.52 20.22 -0.19
CA HIS A 21 16.59 21.58 -0.70
C HIS A 21 17.08 22.51 0.40
N VAL A 22 18.14 23.26 0.18
CA VAL A 22 18.56 24.33 1.08
C VAL A 22 18.20 25.66 0.46
N VAL A 23 17.38 26.44 1.15
CA VAL A 23 17.02 27.79 0.75
C VAL A 23 17.66 28.76 1.75
N PRO A 24 18.70 29.50 1.37
CA PRO A 24 19.25 30.55 2.22
C PRO A 24 18.25 31.70 2.36
N ARG A 25 17.88 32.02 3.58
CA ARG A 25 17.08 33.22 3.89
C ARG A 25 18.00 34.27 4.53
N ALA A 26 18.32 35.30 3.79
CA ALA A 26 19.03 36.47 4.31
C ALA A 26 18.02 37.50 4.82
N ARG A 27 17.99 37.76 6.12
CA ARG A 27 17.37 38.94 6.72
C ARG A 27 18.45 39.68 7.48
N ALA A 28 18.68 40.94 7.07
CA ALA A 28 19.42 42.06 7.71
C ALA A 28 20.64 41.78 8.62
N ALA A 29 20.83 40.67 9.27
CA ALA A 29 22.01 40.25 10.05
C ALA A 29 22.06 38.75 10.37
N GLU A 30 21.07 37.92 9.95
CA GLU A 30 21.01 36.48 10.26
C GLU A 30 20.86 35.66 8.99
N LEU A 31 21.78 34.75 8.76
CA LEU A 31 21.69 33.76 7.70
C LEU A 31 20.98 32.52 8.25
N LEU A 32 19.69 32.38 7.98
CA LEU A 32 18.93 31.15 8.25
C LEU A 32 19.00 30.24 7.01
N ALA A 33 19.38 28.99 7.21
CA ALA A 33 19.28 27.95 6.20
C ALA A 33 18.04 27.10 6.46
N GLN A 34 17.24 26.88 5.43
CA GLN A 34 16.11 25.97 5.46
C GLN A 34 16.46 24.75 4.61
N ALA A 35 16.32 23.58 5.20
CA ALA A 35 16.43 22.32 4.49
C ALA A 35 15.08 21.60 4.48
N GLU A 36 14.66 21.14 3.31
CA GLU A 36 13.50 20.27 3.16
C GLU A 36 14.00 18.87 2.82
N VAL A 37 13.60 17.90 3.62
CA VAL A 37 13.93 16.49 3.43
C VAL A 37 12.65 15.73 3.16
N VAL A 38 12.60 15.01 2.04
CA VAL A 38 11.43 14.21 1.65
C VAL A 38 11.76 12.73 1.84
N PHE A 39 11.04 12.06 2.74
CA PHE A 39 11.11 10.61 2.95
C PHE A 39 9.82 9.96 2.47
N GLU A 40 9.90 8.93 1.64
CA GLU A 40 8.72 8.19 1.14
C GLU A 40 7.61 9.10 0.59
N GLY A 41 7.99 10.26 0.02
CA GLY A 41 7.05 11.23 -0.52
C GLY A 41 6.45 12.23 0.48
N VAL A 42 6.79 12.12 1.77
CA VAL A 42 6.34 13.05 2.82
C VAL A 42 7.46 14.01 3.16
N PRO A 43 7.24 15.35 3.03
CA PRO A 43 8.26 16.34 3.32
C PRO A 43 8.45 16.53 4.82
N GLU A 44 9.71 16.61 5.25
CA GLU A 44 10.12 17.09 6.56
C GLU A 44 10.90 18.41 6.39
N THR A 45 10.59 19.41 7.18
CA THR A 45 11.21 20.73 7.07
C THR A 45 12.18 20.96 8.22
N LEU A 46 13.41 21.31 7.89
CA LEU A 46 14.47 21.64 8.86
C LEU A 46 14.96 23.07 8.61
N GLU A 47 15.07 23.85 9.68
CA GLU A 47 15.59 25.21 9.65
C GLU A 47 16.69 25.35 10.72
N ALA A 48 17.82 25.95 10.37
CA ALA A 48 18.89 26.25 11.30
C ALA A 48 19.78 27.39 10.75
N LYS A 49 20.52 28.06 11.62
CA LYS A 49 21.52 29.06 11.18
C LYS A 49 22.73 28.40 10.54
N ARG A 50 23.04 27.17 10.96
CA ARG A 50 24.15 26.38 10.41
C ARG A 50 23.67 24.98 10.05
N VAL A 51 23.95 24.57 8.82
CA VAL A 51 23.63 23.23 8.29
C VAL A 51 24.88 22.66 7.63
N VAL A 52 25.29 21.45 8.04
CA VAL A 52 26.42 20.72 7.47
C VAL A 52 25.94 19.35 7.03
N TYR A 53 26.21 19.01 5.77
CA TYR A 53 25.85 17.72 5.21
C TYR A 53 27.08 16.87 4.89
N PHE A 54 27.19 15.70 5.52
CA PHE A 54 28.22 14.73 5.26
C PHE A 54 27.71 13.70 4.24
N ARG A 55 28.04 13.92 2.98
CA ARG A 55 27.50 13.14 1.86
C ARG A 55 27.78 11.64 1.95
N GLU A 56 29.00 11.24 2.30
CA GLU A 56 29.41 9.83 2.36
C GLU A 56 28.68 9.08 3.49
N ARG A 57 28.41 9.76 4.57
CA ARG A 57 27.72 9.20 5.74
C ARG A 57 26.21 9.42 5.73
N ARG A 58 25.69 10.18 4.77
CA ARG A 58 24.29 10.61 4.70
C ARG A 58 23.80 11.29 5.98
N LEU A 59 24.68 12.01 6.62
CA LEU A 59 24.44 12.65 7.89
C LEU A 59 24.25 14.15 7.72
N LEU A 60 23.19 14.67 8.30
CA LEU A 60 22.87 16.09 8.33
C LEU A 60 23.04 16.60 9.75
N LEU A 61 23.89 17.59 9.94
CA LEU A 61 24.12 18.26 11.21
C LEU A 61 23.58 19.68 11.15
N LEU A 62 22.66 20.04 12.05
CA LEU A 62 22.09 21.36 12.19
C LEU A 62 22.43 21.93 13.55
N SER A 63 22.71 23.23 13.63
CA SER A 63 23.01 23.92 14.88
C SER A 63 22.55 25.36 14.82
N GLU A 64 22.41 25.97 16.01
CA GLU A 64 22.02 27.36 16.22
C GLU A 64 20.56 27.66 15.79
N GLY A 65 19.64 27.40 16.70
CA GLY A 65 18.21 27.66 16.51
C GLY A 65 17.55 26.69 15.55
N VAL A 66 17.76 25.41 15.77
CA VAL A 66 17.20 24.35 14.96
C VAL A 66 15.70 24.24 15.18
N ARG A 67 14.95 24.25 14.08
CA ARG A 67 13.52 23.99 14.04
C ARG A 67 13.25 22.88 13.04
N TYR A 68 12.73 21.79 13.53
CA TYR A 68 12.39 20.62 12.74
C TYR A 68 10.89 20.36 12.81
N ARG A 69 10.26 20.30 11.65
CA ARG A 69 8.85 19.90 11.52
C ARG A 69 8.80 18.51 10.88
N ASP A 70 8.28 17.58 11.63
CA ASP A 70 8.19 16.19 11.17
C ASP A 70 6.99 15.95 10.23
N ARG A 71 6.84 14.69 9.81
CA ARG A 71 5.79 14.24 8.88
C ARG A 71 4.38 14.50 9.41
N GLU A 72 4.19 14.43 10.72
CA GLU A 72 2.93 14.66 11.39
C GLU A 72 2.70 16.14 11.71
N GLY A 73 3.61 17.01 11.29
CA GLY A 73 3.53 18.46 11.47
C GLY A 73 3.93 18.97 12.86
N ARG A 74 4.49 18.09 13.72
CA ARG A 74 4.98 18.47 15.05
C ARG A 74 6.24 19.31 14.94
N LEU A 75 6.33 20.33 15.77
CA LEU A 75 7.51 21.19 15.85
C LEU A 75 8.46 20.69 16.93
N ILE A 76 9.69 20.43 16.54
CA ILE A 76 10.80 20.09 17.41
C ILE A 76 11.82 21.21 17.31
N GLU A 77 12.08 21.89 18.42
CA GLU A 77 13.11 22.91 18.54
C GLU A 77 14.30 22.31 19.31
N ALA A 78 15.52 22.58 18.86
CA ALA A 78 16.73 22.05 19.47
C ALA A 78 17.91 23.02 19.35
N GLU A 79 18.94 22.88 20.18
CA GLU A 79 20.21 23.61 19.98
C GLU A 79 21.02 22.95 18.86
N GLU A 80 21.08 21.63 18.85
CA GLU A 80 21.74 20.83 17.83
C GLU A 80 20.85 19.65 17.42
N LEU A 81 20.87 19.32 16.15
CA LEU A 81 20.18 18.18 15.58
C LEU A 81 21.08 17.46 14.58
N GLN A 82 21.24 16.18 14.76
CA GLN A 82 21.91 15.28 13.83
C GLN A 82 20.91 14.30 13.25
N VAL A 83 20.71 14.32 11.94
CA VAL A 83 19.76 13.44 11.24
C VAL A 83 20.54 12.46 10.40
N ASP A 84 20.29 11.16 10.57
CA ASP A 84 20.75 10.12 9.67
C ASP A 84 19.69 9.89 8.59
N LEU A 85 20.02 10.21 7.35
CA LEU A 85 19.13 10.10 6.21
C LEU A 85 19.01 8.65 5.70
N ALA A 86 19.78 7.72 6.25
CA ALA A 86 19.73 6.32 5.84
C ALA A 86 18.61 5.56 6.55
N ASP A 87 18.40 5.82 7.85
CA ASP A 87 17.41 5.15 8.69
C ASP A 87 16.33 6.08 9.27
N GLU A 88 16.36 7.36 8.88
CA GLU A 88 15.43 8.40 9.34
C GLU A 88 15.49 8.65 10.85
N SER A 89 16.59 8.27 11.50
CA SER A 89 16.83 8.53 12.89
C SER A 89 17.39 9.94 13.12
N PHE A 90 17.21 10.49 14.30
CA PHE A 90 17.89 11.70 14.71
C PHE A 90 18.32 11.67 16.18
N ASP A 91 19.39 12.41 16.48
CA ASP A 91 19.83 12.77 17.81
C ASP A 91 19.77 14.28 17.94
N ALA A 92 19.22 14.77 19.05
CA ALA A 92 19.07 16.21 19.30
C ALA A 92 19.43 16.56 20.75
N LEU A 93 19.95 17.77 20.94
CA LEU A 93 20.32 18.32 22.24
C LEU A 93 19.44 19.53 22.60
N GLU A 94 19.10 19.66 23.88
CA GLU A 94 18.27 20.74 24.43
C GLU A 94 16.98 20.92 23.64
N VAL A 95 16.09 19.94 23.74
CA VAL A 95 14.92 19.79 22.87
C VAL A 95 13.67 20.28 23.55
N ARG A 96 12.83 20.94 22.75
CA ARG A 96 11.45 21.28 23.04
C ARG A 96 10.55 20.72 21.94
N ILE A 97 9.61 19.88 22.30
CA ILE A 97 8.65 19.23 21.39
C ILE A 97 7.24 19.65 21.75
N GLU A 98 6.51 20.19 20.79
CA GLU A 98 5.08 20.40 20.90
C GLU A 98 4.36 19.25 20.18
N ALA A 99 3.76 18.36 20.95
CA ALA A 99 3.07 17.18 20.47
C ALA A 99 1.63 17.18 20.97
N GLU A 100 0.67 17.42 20.07
CA GLU A 100 -0.75 17.46 20.38
C GLU A 100 -1.06 18.41 21.57
N ASN A 101 -1.38 17.83 22.73
CA ASN A 101 -1.72 18.60 23.94
C ASN A 101 -0.59 18.59 24.98
N LEU A 102 0.61 18.22 24.60
CA LEU A 102 1.76 18.13 25.52
C LEU A 102 2.93 18.94 24.99
N LEU A 103 3.57 19.63 25.93
CA LEU A 103 4.89 20.21 25.75
C LEU A 103 5.92 19.31 26.45
N LEU A 104 6.86 18.78 25.68
CA LEU A 104 7.94 17.92 26.14
C LEU A 104 9.27 18.66 26.01
N THR A 105 10.09 18.62 27.05
CA THR A 105 11.44 19.17 27.02
C THR A 105 12.44 18.19 27.62
N GLY A 106 13.67 18.18 27.12
CA GLY A 106 14.73 17.32 27.64
C GLY A 106 16.09 17.68 27.04
N PRO A 107 17.17 17.39 27.75
CA PRO A 107 18.53 17.70 27.31
C PRO A 107 18.98 16.78 26.15
N ILE A 108 18.47 15.57 26.07
CA ILE A 108 18.81 14.58 25.04
C ILE A 108 17.52 14.01 24.45
N CYS A 109 17.41 14.05 23.14
CA CYS A 109 16.30 13.48 22.40
C CYS A 109 16.82 12.62 21.24
N GLN A 110 16.24 11.47 21.07
CA GLN A 110 16.55 10.53 19.98
C GLN A 110 15.26 10.07 19.31
N ARG A 111 15.28 10.00 17.98
CA ARG A 111 14.21 9.33 17.22
C ARG A 111 14.78 8.09 16.57
N ALA A 112 14.17 6.95 16.82
CA ALA A 112 14.48 5.70 16.17
C ALA A 112 13.21 4.84 16.03
N ALA A 113 13.07 4.13 14.94
CA ALA A 113 11.96 3.20 14.68
C ALA A 113 10.55 3.80 14.92
N GLY A 114 10.36 5.09 14.61
CA GLY A 114 9.07 5.78 14.76
C GLY A 114 8.72 6.23 16.17
N ALA A 115 9.58 6.02 17.17
CA ALA A 115 9.44 6.52 18.51
C ALA A 115 10.44 7.65 18.80
N ILE A 116 10.05 8.59 19.67
CA ILE A 116 10.91 9.69 20.13
C ILE A 116 11.22 9.44 21.61
N LEU A 117 12.49 9.27 21.92
CA LEU A 117 13.00 9.07 23.28
C LEU A 117 13.59 10.38 23.81
N LEU A 118 13.13 10.83 24.97
CA LEU A 118 13.74 11.94 25.73
C LEU A 118 14.34 11.39 27.01
N GLU A 119 15.63 11.62 27.22
CA GLU A 119 16.29 11.34 28.49
C GLU A 119 16.14 12.53 29.43
N ARG A 120 15.86 12.27 30.71
CA ARG A 120 15.62 13.28 31.74
C ARG A 120 14.57 14.31 31.31
N GLY A 121 13.46 13.80 30.78
CA GLY A 121 12.41 14.59 30.21
C GLY A 121 11.52 15.29 31.25
N TYR A 122 10.97 16.42 30.83
CA TYR A 122 9.93 17.17 31.53
C TYR A 122 8.73 17.31 30.61
N ALA A 123 7.55 17.11 31.12
CA ALA A 123 6.33 17.23 30.33
C ALA A 123 5.24 17.98 31.08
N THR A 124 4.53 18.84 30.36
CA THR A 124 3.34 19.56 30.87
C THR A 124 2.26 19.60 29.79
N PRO A 125 0.96 19.61 30.14
CA PRO A 125 -0.11 19.83 29.17
C PRO A 125 0.01 21.18 28.48
N CYS A 126 -0.32 21.23 27.19
CA CYS A 126 -0.21 22.44 26.38
C CYS A 126 -1.18 23.56 26.81
N ALA A 127 -2.25 23.22 27.56
CA ALA A 127 -3.11 24.21 28.21
C ALA A 127 -2.34 25.16 29.16
N SER A 128 -1.18 24.68 29.66
CA SER A 128 -0.27 25.48 30.50
C SER A 128 0.88 26.10 29.70
N CYS A 129 0.92 25.99 28.38
CA CYS A 129 1.92 26.59 27.55
C CYS A 129 1.81 28.13 27.64
N GLY A 130 2.87 28.77 28.10
CA GLY A 130 2.90 30.20 28.29
C GLY A 130 2.63 30.68 29.71
N GLN A 131 2.36 29.79 30.67
CA GLN A 131 2.38 30.08 32.09
C GLN A 131 3.81 29.98 32.65
N GLU A 132 4.22 30.90 33.54
CA GLU A 132 5.55 30.82 34.16
C GLU A 132 5.69 29.57 35.02
N VAL A 133 4.61 29.12 35.66
CA VAL A 133 4.54 27.91 36.47
C VAL A 133 3.30 27.12 36.04
N PRO A 134 3.46 25.95 35.43
CA PRO A 134 2.33 25.14 35.03
C PRO A 134 1.61 24.55 36.24
N ASP A 135 0.28 24.41 36.15
CA ASP A 135 -0.54 23.81 37.21
C ASP A 135 -0.08 22.41 37.58
N TYR A 136 0.29 21.63 36.60
CA TYR A 136 0.86 20.28 36.79
C TYR A 136 1.82 19.94 35.66
N ALA A 137 2.81 19.14 36.03
CA ALA A 137 3.83 18.63 35.14
C ALA A 137 4.35 17.28 35.66
N PHE A 138 5.19 16.62 34.91
CA PHE A 138 5.97 15.52 35.41
C PHE A 138 7.41 15.55 34.89
N ARG A 139 8.32 15.06 35.73
CA ARG A 139 9.70 14.78 35.36
C ARG A 139 9.88 13.28 35.31
N ALA A 140 10.61 12.79 34.34
CA ALA A 140 10.91 11.38 34.22
C ALA A 140 12.37 11.16 33.81
N ARG A 141 12.93 10.04 34.21
CA ARG A 141 14.26 9.64 33.75
C ARG A 141 14.25 9.41 32.24
N GLU A 142 13.16 8.86 31.73
CA GLU A 142 12.97 8.54 30.32
C GLU A 142 11.52 8.80 29.92
N ILE A 143 11.31 9.48 28.82
CA ILE A 143 10.01 9.70 28.20
C ILE A 143 10.09 9.17 26.77
N VAL A 144 9.23 8.22 26.42
CA VAL A 144 9.09 7.71 25.06
C VAL A 144 7.75 8.17 24.50
N LEU A 145 7.82 8.96 23.44
CA LEU A 145 6.66 9.41 22.68
C LEU A 145 6.45 8.47 21.48
N TYR A 146 5.33 7.80 21.46
CA TYR A 146 4.83 7.09 20.28
C TYR A 146 3.80 7.99 19.59
N PRO A 147 4.15 8.62 18.49
CA PRO A 147 3.34 9.65 17.84
C PRO A 147 1.92 9.16 17.52
N GLY A 148 0.92 9.98 17.87
CA GLY A 148 -0.49 9.68 17.65
C GLY A 148 -1.09 8.58 18.54
N ASP A 149 -0.29 7.94 19.39
CA ASP A 149 -0.75 6.83 20.23
C ASP A 149 -0.58 7.13 21.74
N ARG A 150 0.65 7.23 22.25
CA ARG A 150 0.90 7.34 23.69
C ARG A 150 2.24 7.96 24.04
N VAL A 151 2.34 8.40 25.29
CA VAL A 151 3.58 8.73 25.96
C VAL A 151 3.81 7.76 27.12
N VAL A 152 4.97 7.15 27.16
CA VAL A 152 5.41 6.28 28.26
C VAL A 152 6.55 6.97 28.98
N ALA A 153 6.36 7.25 30.26
CA ALA A 153 7.40 7.85 31.11
C ALA A 153 7.80 6.88 32.21
N ARG A 154 9.09 6.77 32.49
CA ARG A 154 9.66 5.88 33.52
C ARG A 154 10.36 6.67 34.61
N ASP A 155 10.26 6.18 35.84
CA ASP A 155 10.75 6.83 37.05
C ASP A 155 10.23 8.29 37.13
N VAL A 156 8.92 8.41 37.22
CA VAL A 156 8.19 9.66 37.06
C VAL A 156 7.94 10.32 38.40
N THR A 157 8.25 11.60 38.50
CA THR A 157 7.83 12.47 39.59
C THR A 157 6.76 13.42 39.10
N LEU A 158 5.56 13.31 39.62
CA LEU A 158 4.46 14.24 39.35
C LEU A 158 4.68 15.52 40.15
N LEU A 159 4.47 16.64 39.49
CA LEU A 159 4.64 17.99 40.02
C LEU A 159 3.29 18.73 39.97
N VAL A 160 2.93 19.39 41.01
CA VAL A 160 1.83 20.34 41.06
C VAL A 160 2.42 21.71 41.45
N GLN A 161 2.29 22.69 40.58
CA GLN A 161 2.95 24.01 40.71
C GLN A 161 4.45 23.83 41.05
N GLU A 162 5.14 23.02 40.29
CA GLU A 162 6.57 22.64 40.40
C GLU A 162 6.96 21.93 41.73
N LYS A 163 6.01 21.59 42.60
CA LYS A 163 6.26 20.84 43.84
C LYS A 163 6.04 19.36 43.60
N PRO A 164 6.98 18.46 43.98
CA PRO A 164 6.81 17.03 43.87
C PRO A 164 5.70 16.52 44.77
N VAL A 165 4.77 15.80 44.21
CA VAL A 165 3.59 15.25 44.93
C VAL A 165 3.61 13.73 45.00
N LEU A 166 4.03 13.07 43.91
CA LEU A 166 3.96 11.61 43.79
C LEU A 166 5.08 11.12 42.86
N THR A 167 5.66 9.97 43.24
CA THR A 167 6.62 9.27 42.38
C THR A 167 6.02 7.95 41.91
N LEU A 168 6.06 7.68 40.63
CA LEU A 168 5.55 6.49 39.97
C LEU A 168 6.67 5.79 39.20
N PRO A 169 6.73 4.45 39.20
CA PRO A 169 7.71 3.74 38.38
C PRO A 169 7.45 3.91 36.87
N VAL A 170 6.19 4.01 36.49
CA VAL A 170 5.77 4.24 35.10
C VAL A 170 4.53 5.10 35.09
N LEU A 171 4.50 6.10 34.19
CA LEU A 171 3.32 6.87 33.83
C LEU A 171 3.01 6.65 32.35
N LEU A 172 1.76 6.39 32.07
CA LEU A 172 1.26 6.24 30.71
C LEU A 172 0.21 7.30 30.44
N LEU A 173 0.43 8.10 29.41
CA LEU A 173 -0.52 9.06 28.89
C LEU A 173 -0.92 8.63 27.48
N TYR A 174 -2.19 8.40 27.27
CA TYR A 174 -2.72 8.18 25.95
C TYR A 174 -2.98 9.51 25.25
N LEU A 175 -2.42 9.66 24.08
CA LEU A 175 -2.71 10.80 23.19
C LEU A 175 -4.07 10.56 22.51
N SER A 176 -4.47 9.29 22.33
CA SER A 176 -5.83 8.87 22.04
C SER A 176 -6.55 8.54 23.35
N GLU A 177 -7.78 9.01 23.53
CA GLU A 177 -8.56 8.82 24.76
C GLU A 177 -8.98 7.33 24.91
N ARG A 178 -8.12 6.49 25.46
CA ARG A 178 -8.44 5.09 25.77
C ARG A 178 -9.11 4.98 27.15
N ARG A 179 -10.35 4.48 27.17
CA ARG A 179 -11.15 4.30 28.38
C ARG A 179 -11.60 2.84 28.52
N PRO A 180 -11.98 2.38 29.71
CA PRO A 180 -12.66 1.09 29.86
C PRO A 180 -13.87 1.01 28.94
N ARG A 181 -14.05 -0.11 28.25
CA ARG A 181 -15.18 -0.35 27.39
C ARG A 181 -16.03 -1.47 27.93
N LEU A 182 -17.34 -1.23 28.09
CA LEU A 182 -18.32 -2.24 28.46
C LEU A 182 -19.38 -2.27 27.36
N GLU A 183 -19.61 -3.44 26.79
CA GLU A 183 -20.65 -3.70 25.81
C GLU A 183 -21.56 -4.80 26.34
N VAL A 184 -22.86 -4.53 26.36
CA VAL A 184 -23.90 -5.50 26.70
C VAL A 184 -24.84 -5.58 25.50
N GLY A 185 -25.14 -6.77 25.04
CA GLY A 185 -25.99 -6.97 23.89
C GLY A 185 -26.66 -8.33 23.89
N GLN A 186 -27.44 -8.56 22.84
CA GLN A 186 -28.10 -9.83 22.59
C GLN A 186 -27.87 -10.22 21.12
N ASP A 187 -27.47 -11.46 20.89
CA ASP A 187 -27.37 -12.07 19.57
C ASP A 187 -28.31 -13.29 19.47
N GLU A 188 -28.28 -14.01 18.37
CA GLU A 188 -29.07 -15.23 18.18
C GLU A 188 -28.85 -16.30 19.26
N GLY A 189 -27.74 -16.27 19.97
CA GLY A 189 -27.37 -17.18 21.06
C GLY A 189 -27.75 -16.67 22.44
N GLY A 190 -28.35 -15.48 22.57
CA GLY A 190 -28.75 -14.89 23.85
C GLY A 190 -27.95 -13.67 24.28
N LEU A 191 -28.02 -13.32 25.56
CA LEU A 191 -27.32 -12.17 26.13
C LEU A 191 -25.79 -12.35 26.07
N TYR A 192 -25.07 -11.30 25.73
CA TYR A 192 -23.61 -11.25 25.90
C TYR A 192 -23.17 -9.99 26.64
N VAL A 193 -22.02 -10.11 27.30
CA VAL A 193 -21.32 -9.00 27.95
C VAL A 193 -19.85 -9.05 27.55
N LYS A 194 -19.34 -7.93 27.06
CA LYS A 194 -17.92 -7.76 26.74
C LYS A 194 -17.37 -6.60 27.55
N ALA A 195 -16.25 -6.81 28.22
CA ALA A 195 -15.55 -5.78 28.96
C ALA A 195 -14.08 -5.76 28.56
N ASP A 196 -13.62 -4.59 28.09
CA ASP A 196 -12.22 -4.34 27.80
C ASP A 196 -11.68 -3.39 28.86
N LEU A 197 -10.82 -3.92 29.74
CA LEU A 197 -10.28 -3.20 30.88
C LEU A 197 -8.82 -2.81 30.59
N PRO A 198 -8.48 -1.51 30.57
CA PRO A 198 -7.11 -1.08 30.35
C PRO A 198 -6.22 -1.45 31.55
N TYR A 199 -4.98 -1.82 31.27
CA TYR A 199 -3.96 -2.05 32.28
C TYR A 199 -2.62 -1.42 31.86
N VAL A 200 -1.77 -1.16 32.85
CA VAL A 200 -0.40 -0.67 32.71
C VAL A 200 0.51 -1.54 33.56
N ALA A 201 1.59 -2.03 32.96
CA ALA A 201 2.61 -2.81 33.61
C ALA A 201 4.01 -2.29 33.28
N ALA A 202 5.02 -2.69 34.03
CA ALA A 202 6.41 -2.28 33.77
C ALA A 202 6.94 -2.70 32.39
N PHE A 203 6.39 -3.76 31.81
CA PHE A 203 6.77 -4.33 30.53
C PHE A 203 5.86 -3.94 29.35
N GLY A 204 4.78 -3.18 29.63
CA GLY A 204 3.87 -2.74 28.60
C GLY A 204 2.51 -2.33 29.11
N LEU A 205 1.61 -2.15 28.20
CA LEU A 205 0.26 -1.68 28.43
C LEU A 205 -0.72 -2.42 27.52
N GLY A 206 -1.99 -2.38 27.87
CA GLY A 206 -2.98 -3.00 27.02
C GLY A 206 -4.34 -3.09 27.65
N TYR A 207 -5.11 -4.07 27.20
CA TYR A 207 -6.45 -4.37 27.65
C TYR A 207 -6.57 -5.82 28.06
N THR A 208 -7.22 -6.06 29.20
CA THR A 208 -7.74 -7.37 29.54
C THR A 208 -9.14 -7.47 28.95
N LEU A 209 -9.39 -8.51 28.17
CA LEU A 209 -10.65 -8.75 27.47
C LEU A 209 -11.44 -9.81 28.22
N LEU A 210 -12.61 -9.43 28.72
CA LEU A 210 -13.53 -10.33 29.41
C LEU A 210 -14.80 -10.47 28.59
N ARG A 211 -15.27 -11.69 28.40
CA ARG A 211 -16.43 -12.02 27.59
C ARG A 211 -17.36 -12.96 28.37
N TYR A 212 -18.64 -12.71 28.28
CA TYR A 212 -19.68 -13.63 28.76
C TYR A 212 -20.71 -13.80 27.64
N TYR A 213 -21.08 -15.03 27.40
CA TYR A 213 -22.13 -15.36 26.42
C TYR A 213 -23.10 -16.33 27.08
N GLN A 214 -24.38 -15.94 27.15
CA GLN A 214 -25.44 -16.78 27.69
C GLN A 214 -25.52 -18.11 26.95
N GLY A 215 -25.51 -19.21 27.65
CA GLY A 215 -25.54 -20.57 27.07
C GLY A 215 -24.24 -21.05 26.42
N ARG A 216 -23.25 -20.17 26.23
CA ARG A 216 -21.95 -20.53 25.63
C ARG A 216 -20.78 -20.46 26.61
N GLY A 217 -20.88 -19.65 27.68
CA GLY A 217 -19.88 -19.57 28.76
C GLY A 217 -19.03 -18.30 28.74
N TYR A 218 -17.85 -18.39 29.36
CA TYR A 218 -16.93 -17.29 29.56
C TYR A 218 -15.78 -17.33 28.57
N GLY A 219 -15.43 -16.17 28.01
CA GLY A 219 -14.23 -15.96 27.23
C GLY A 219 -13.30 -14.97 27.92
N PHE A 220 -12.04 -15.03 27.55
CA PHE A 220 -11.03 -14.11 28.08
C PHE A 220 -9.97 -13.83 27.01
N GLY A 221 -9.30 -12.70 27.15
CA GLY A 221 -8.24 -12.32 26.23
C GLY A 221 -7.36 -11.22 26.79
N LEU A 222 -6.37 -10.87 25.99
CA LEU A 222 -5.39 -9.85 26.27
C LEU A 222 -5.04 -9.14 24.95
N ASP A 223 -4.96 -7.83 25.00
CA ASP A 223 -4.37 -7.01 23.91
C ASP A 223 -3.23 -6.20 24.54
N HIS A 224 -2.00 -6.61 24.29
CA HIS A 224 -0.80 -6.07 24.91
C HIS A 224 0.09 -5.34 23.91
N TYR A 225 0.57 -4.19 24.31
CA TYR A 225 1.54 -3.38 23.59
C TYR A 225 2.81 -3.23 24.42
N GLY A 226 3.95 -3.60 23.87
CA GLY A 226 5.24 -3.37 24.49
C GLY A 226 5.61 -1.89 24.55
N THR A 227 6.40 -1.53 25.55
CA THR A 227 6.89 -0.15 25.77
C THR A 227 8.41 -0.04 25.62
N GLY A 228 9.05 -1.08 25.07
CA GLY A 228 10.47 -1.14 24.81
C GLY A 228 10.87 -0.53 23.45
N GLU A 229 12.13 -0.72 23.08
CA GLU A 229 12.67 -0.33 21.77
C GLU A 229 12.03 -1.12 20.62
N ALA A 230 11.73 -2.39 20.88
CA ALA A 230 11.05 -3.24 19.92
C ALA A 230 9.56 -2.89 19.83
N LYS A 231 9.03 -2.92 18.60
CA LYS A 231 7.59 -2.87 18.37
C LYS A 231 7.02 -4.22 18.75
N GLU A 232 6.22 -4.26 19.80
CA GLU A 232 5.61 -5.48 20.31
C GLU A 232 4.11 -5.30 20.44
N ARG A 233 3.37 -6.26 19.92
CA ARG A 233 1.92 -6.37 20.13
C ARG A 233 1.54 -7.83 20.25
N TYR A 234 0.82 -8.15 21.32
CA TYR A 234 0.33 -9.50 21.56
C TYR A 234 -1.18 -9.43 21.82
N PHE A 235 -1.94 -9.98 20.92
CA PHE A 235 -3.38 -10.12 21.04
C PHE A 235 -3.72 -11.58 21.22
N PHE A 236 -4.61 -11.87 22.17
CA PHE A 236 -5.20 -13.19 22.37
C PHE A 236 -6.65 -13.03 22.80
N LEU A 237 -7.54 -13.80 22.20
CA LEU A 237 -8.94 -13.88 22.61
C LEU A 237 -9.45 -15.30 22.44
N HIS A 238 -9.94 -15.85 23.53
CA HIS A 238 -10.74 -17.06 23.53
C HIS A 238 -12.22 -16.71 23.63
N THR A 239 -13.00 -17.15 22.65
CA THR A 239 -14.45 -17.02 22.62
C THR A 239 -15.06 -18.42 22.73
N PRO A 240 -15.93 -18.66 23.74
CA PRO A 240 -16.50 -19.97 23.93
C PRO A 240 -17.43 -20.38 22.77
N PRO A 241 -17.57 -21.68 22.46
CA PRO A 241 -16.98 -22.79 23.25
C PRO A 241 -15.49 -23.04 22.98
N ASP A 242 -14.97 -22.79 21.78
CA ASP A 242 -13.62 -23.24 21.36
C ASP A 242 -13.02 -22.39 20.22
N THR A 243 -13.42 -21.14 20.09
CA THR A 243 -12.88 -20.20 19.10
C THR A 243 -11.69 -19.45 19.66
N PHE A 244 -10.55 -19.53 18.98
CA PHE A 244 -9.31 -18.84 19.34
C PHE A 244 -8.96 -17.80 18.28
N GLN A 245 -8.57 -16.63 18.75
CA GLN A 245 -7.96 -15.58 17.95
C GLN A 245 -6.67 -15.17 18.66
N TYR A 246 -5.56 -15.15 17.97
CA TYR A 246 -4.33 -14.57 18.50
C TYR A 246 -3.47 -13.98 17.38
N ARG A 247 -2.73 -12.96 17.75
CA ARG A 247 -1.75 -12.31 16.89
C ARG A 247 -0.60 -11.79 17.73
N GLY A 248 0.58 -12.29 17.47
CA GLY A 248 1.82 -11.82 18.06
C GLY A 248 2.68 -11.15 17.02
N GLU A 249 3.04 -9.90 17.25
CA GLU A 249 3.94 -9.13 16.40
C GLU A 249 5.14 -8.69 17.21
N TYR A 250 6.32 -8.91 16.66
CA TYR A 250 7.58 -8.40 17.17
C TYR A 250 8.37 -7.76 16.03
N GLY A 251 8.89 -6.58 16.24
CA GLY A 251 9.74 -5.89 15.28
C GLY A 251 10.83 -5.10 15.98
N LEU A 252 12.08 -5.35 15.63
CA LEU A 252 13.23 -4.59 16.07
C LEU A 252 14.06 -4.21 14.87
N LYS A 253 14.30 -2.91 14.70
CA LYS A 253 15.12 -2.39 13.60
C LYS A 253 16.28 -1.59 14.16
N ARG A 254 17.48 -2.05 13.86
CA ARG A 254 18.75 -1.34 14.13
C ARG A 254 19.57 -1.26 12.85
N ALA A 255 20.55 -0.37 12.80
CA ALA A 255 21.42 -0.23 11.64
C ALA A 255 22.10 -1.55 11.25
N GLY A 256 22.59 -2.31 12.23
CA GLY A 256 23.29 -3.58 12.00
C GLY A 256 22.38 -4.77 11.71
N PHE A 257 21.13 -4.74 12.16
CA PHE A 257 20.18 -5.83 11.92
C PHE A 257 18.71 -5.39 12.07
N SER A 258 17.83 -6.12 11.44
CA SER A 258 16.38 -5.98 11.59
C SER A 258 15.76 -7.35 11.77
N VAL A 259 14.83 -7.47 12.71
CA VAL A 259 14.07 -8.70 12.94
C VAL A 259 12.59 -8.36 12.98
N ALA A 260 11.78 -9.11 12.27
CA ALA A 260 10.33 -9.04 12.32
C ALA A 260 9.75 -10.44 12.47
N ALA A 261 8.82 -10.61 13.41
CA ALA A 261 8.13 -11.86 13.62
C ALA A 261 6.63 -11.63 13.74
N LEU A 262 5.85 -12.53 13.16
CA LEU A 262 4.40 -12.55 13.19
C LEU A 262 3.93 -13.98 13.43
N VAL A 263 3.00 -14.14 14.37
CA VAL A 263 2.22 -15.39 14.54
C VAL A 263 0.77 -14.97 14.67
N GLU A 264 -0.12 -15.59 13.89
CA GLU A 264 -1.53 -15.24 13.92
C GLU A 264 -2.43 -16.47 13.71
N ARG A 265 -3.59 -16.43 14.34
CA ARG A 265 -4.68 -17.38 14.17
C ARG A 265 -6.01 -16.69 14.38
N ASP A 266 -6.95 -16.94 13.51
CA ASP A 266 -8.33 -16.45 13.63
C ASP A 266 -9.31 -17.55 13.22
N ASP A 267 -9.81 -18.28 14.20
CA ASP A 267 -10.75 -19.40 14.01
C ASP A 267 -12.10 -18.97 13.43
N THR A 268 -12.40 -17.67 13.43
CA THR A 268 -13.62 -17.15 12.77
C THR A 268 -13.53 -17.15 11.26
N GLN A 269 -12.31 -17.19 10.72
CA GLN A 269 -12.01 -17.27 9.30
C GLN A 269 -11.51 -18.65 8.88
N GLU A 270 -10.42 -19.07 9.49
CA GLU A 270 -9.77 -20.35 9.20
C GLU A 270 -9.11 -20.89 10.48
N LYS A 271 -9.27 -22.17 10.80
CA LYS A 271 -8.57 -22.82 11.91
C LYS A 271 -7.12 -23.12 11.57
N LEU A 272 -6.37 -22.05 11.34
CA LEU A 272 -5.00 -22.08 10.84
C LEU A 272 -4.12 -21.12 11.65
N THR A 273 -2.95 -21.60 12.10
CA THR A 273 -1.90 -20.74 12.64
C THR A 273 -0.91 -20.39 11.55
N ARG A 274 -0.76 -19.12 11.23
CA ARG A 274 0.26 -18.61 10.32
C ARG A 274 1.43 -18.05 11.12
N PHE A 275 2.64 -18.27 10.66
CA PHE A 275 3.84 -17.70 11.26
C PHE A 275 4.78 -17.17 10.18
N ARG A 276 5.46 -16.09 10.52
CA ARG A 276 6.47 -15.46 9.68
C ARG A 276 7.59 -14.90 10.56
N LEU A 277 8.82 -15.19 10.19
CA LEU A 277 10.02 -14.58 10.76
C LEU A 277 10.89 -14.09 9.63
N GLU A 278 11.35 -12.85 9.73
CA GLU A 278 12.32 -12.28 8.83
C GLU A 278 13.43 -11.61 9.63
N ALA A 279 14.67 -11.95 9.33
CA ALA A 279 15.84 -11.29 9.86
C ALA A 279 16.72 -10.78 8.71
N LEU A 280 17.11 -9.52 8.77
CA LEU A 280 17.89 -8.83 7.76
C LEU A 280 19.19 -8.33 8.36
N LEU A 281 20.30 -8.49 7.63
CA LEU A 281 21.63 -8.01 7.95
C LEU A 281 22.24 -7.31 6.72
N PRO A 282 22.63 -6.03 6.81
CA PRO A 282 22.30 -5.08 7.87
C PRO A 282 20.82 -4.70 7.87
N GLY A 283 20.31 -4.18 8.99
CA GLY A 283 18.91 -3.74 9.11
C GLY A 283 18.58 -2.53 8.21
N THR A 284 19.55 -1.65 8.00
CA THR A 284 19.52 -0.54 7.05
C THR A 284 20.70 -0.64 6.12
N PRO A 285 20.58 -1.33 4.96
CA PRO A 285 21.68 -1.57 4.06
C PRO A 285 22.11 -0.30 3.32
N ALA A 286 23.40 0.00 3.34
CA ALA A 286 24.02 0.96 2.44
C ALA A 286 24.27 0.34 1.05
N PRO A 287 24.49 1.14 0.00
CA PRO A 287 24.73 0.62 -1.35
C PRO A 287 25.92 -0.32 -1.50
N GLN A 288 26.92 -0.16 -0.63
CA GLN A 288 28.16 -0.97 -0.61
C GLN A 288 28.04 -2.24 0.25
N ASP A 289 26.94 -2.44 0.94
CA ASP A 289 26.79 -3.54 1.88
C ASP A 289 26.36 -4.83 1.17
N TRP A 290 26.89 -5.93 1.63
CA TRP A 290 26.29 -7.22 1.43
C TRP A 290 24.99 -7.29 2.23
N ARG A 291 23.98 -7.91 1.67
CA ARG A 291 22.68 -8.09 2.29
C ARG A 291 22.44 -9.56 2.54
N TYR A 292 22.04 -9.86 3.77
CA TYR A 292 21.70 -11.21 4.17
C TYR A 292 20.25 -11.21 4.70
N ALA A 293 19.49 -12.22 4.36
CA ALA A 293 18.15 -12.42 4.87
C ALA A 293 17.95 -13.86 5.32
N LEU A 294 17.29 -14.02 6.44
CA LEU A 294 16.74 -15.29 6.90
C LEU A 294 15.21 -15.14 6.94
N ARG A 295 14.51 -16.04 6.28
CA ARG A 295 13.05 -16.07 6.29
C ARG A 295 12.54 -17.44 6.72
N LEU A 296 11.58 -17.43 7.60
CA LEU A 296 10.80 -18.60 8.01
C LEU A 296 9.33 -18.22 7.88
N GLU A 297 8.57 -18.93 7.09
CA GLU A 297 7.17 -18.63 6.83
C GLU A 297 6.40 -19.92 6.58
N GLY A 298 5.27 -20.06 7.25
CA GLY A 298 4.47 -21.23 7.07
C GLY A 298 3.18 -21.17 7.86
N PHE A 299 2.51 -22.29 7.94
CA PHE A 299 1.27 -22.44 8.67
C PHE A 299 1.16 -23.82 9.32
N LEU A 300 0.37 -23.88 10.38
CA LEU A 300 -0.07 -25.12 11.03
C LEU A 300 -1.59 -25.23 10.86
N ASP A 301 -2.04 -26.28 10.22
CA ASP A 301 -3.46 -26.56 10.01
C ASP A 301 -4.03 -27.26 11.25
N HIS A 302 -5.13 -26.74 11.78
CA HIS A 302 -5.84 -27.28 12.93
C HIS A 302 -7.18 -27.93 12.55
N ASP A 303 -7.55 -27.89 11.25
CA ASP A 303 -8.74 -28.52 10.74
C ASP A 303 -8.41 -29.42 9.53
N PRO A 304 -8.09 -30.71 9.80
CA PRO A 304 -7.74 -31.63 8.73
C PRO A 304 -8.93 -31.98 7.80
N SER A 305 -10.14 -31.52 8.11
CA SER A 305 -11.32 -31.73 7.27
C SER A 305 -11.40 -30.77 6.09
N THR A 306 -10.68 -29.66 6.16
CA THR A 306 -10.57 -28.68 5.07
C THR A 306 -9.24 -28.83 4.32
N PRO A 307 -9.19 -28.66 3.00
CA PRO A 307 -7.92 -28.71 2.28
C PRO A 307 -7.01 -27.56 2.76
N PRO A 308 -5.71 -27.84 3.01
CA PRO A 308 -4.79 -26.81 3.46
C PRO A 308 -4.65 -25.70 2.40
N PRO A 309 -4.38 -24.46 2.82
CA PRO A 309 -4.21 -23.37 1.88
C PRO A 309 -3.02 -23.64 0.95
N ARG A 310 -3.17 -23.31 -0.32
CA ARG A 310 -2.13 -23.47 -1.36
C ARG A 310 -1.06 -22.39 -1.25
N ALA A 311 -0.55 -22.14 -0.05
CA ALA A 311 0.43 -21.12 0.22
C ALA A 311 1.84 -21.68 0.21
N LEU A 312 2.77 -20.86 -0.28
CA LEU A 312 4.20 -21.14 -0.20
C LEU A 312 4.67 -21.08 1.26
N GLN A 313 5.34 -22.15 1.70
CA GLN A 313 6.04 -22.18 2.99
C GLN A 313 7.56 -22.19 2.76
N ARG A 314 8.28 -21.36 3.53
CA ARG A 314 9.74 -21.27 3.58
C ARG A 314 10.23 -21.80 4.91
N LEU A 315 11.00 -22.90 4.91
CA LEU A 315 11.27 -23.70 6.12
C LEU A 315 12.73 -24.13 6.29
N PRO A 316 13.71 -23.26 6.47
CA PRO A 316 13.83 -21.82 6.24
C PRO A 316 14.32 -21.46 4.83
N GLU A 317 14.46 -20.16 4.59
CA GLU A 317 15.15 -19.58 3.42
C GLU A 317 16.27 -18.65 3.88
N LEU A 318 17.46 -18.86 3.37
CA LEU A 318 18.62 -18.00 3.55
C LEU A 318 18.94 -17.33 2.22
N GLU A 319 19.22 -16.03 2.26
CA GLU A 319 19.57 -15.24 1.09
C GLU A 319 20.81 -14.42 1.38
N ALA A 320 21.72 -14.35 0.42
CA ALA A 320 22.86 -13.46 0.42
C ALA A 320 22.92 -12.73 -0.93
N GLN A 321 23.01 -11.43 -0.89
CA GLN A 321 23.10 -10.58 -2.08
C GLN A 321 24.29 -9.65 -1.98
N SER A 322 25.12 -9.62 -3.02
CA SER A 322 26.26 -8.70 -3.10
C SER A 322 25.78 -7.26 -3.34
N PRO A 323 26.57 -6.25 -2.95
CA PRO A 323 26.42 -4.93 -3.50
C PRO A 323 26.64 -4.94 -5.02
N THR A 324 26.23 -3.87 -5.69
CA THR A 324 26.61 -3.68 -7.09
C THR A 324 28.07 -3.26 -7.15
N LEU A 325 28.91 -4.19 -7.54
CA LEU A 325 30.34 -3.95 -7.75
C LEU A 325 30.55 -3.23 -9.09
N ARG A 326 31.23 -2.10 -9.09
CA ARG A 326 31.47 -1.29 -10.28
C ARG A 326 32.98 -1.13 -10.53
N GLN A 327 33.37 -1.40 -11.75
CA GLN A 327 34.73 -1.16 -12.22
C GLN A 327 34.68 -0.55 -13.62
N GLY A 328 34.90 0.75 -13.71
CA GLY A 328 34.77 1.47 -14.97
C GLY A 328 33.37 1.33 -15.57
N PRO A 329 33.25 0.86 -16.83
CA PRO A 329 31.97 0.69 -17.49
C PRO A 329 31.20 -0.57 -17.08
N PHE A 330 31.83 -1.44 -16.29
CA PHE A 330 31.24 -2.71 -15.85
C PHE A 330 30.59 -2.61 -14.48
N SER A 331 29.46 -3.30 -14.31
CA SER A 331 28.89 -3.59 -13.00
C SER A 331 28.51 -5.05 -12.87
N LEU A 332 28.64 -5.59 -11.66
CA LEU A 332 28.32 -6.97 -11.31
C LEU A 332 27.53 -6.98 -10.01
N GLN A 333 26.47 -7.77 -9.98
CA GLN A 333 25.72 -8.11 -8.79
C GLN A 333 25.50 -9.62 -8.76
N ALA A 334 25.71 -10.25 -7.61
CA ALA A 334 25.53 -11.68 -7.42
C ALA A 334 24.64 -11.96 -6.22
N GLY A 335 23.91 -13.06 -6.26
CA GLY A 335 23.00 -13.49 -5.20
C GLY A 335 23.01 -15.01 -5.04
N LEU A 336 22.77 -15.43 -3.82
CA LEU A 336 22.62 -16.83 -3.42
C LEU A 336 21.39 -16.94 -2.56
N GLN A 337 20.51 -17.89 -2.85
CA GLN A 337 19.39 -18.22 -2.01
C GLN A 337 19.34 -19.73 -1.79
N LEU A 338 19.28 -20.13 -0.56
CA LEU A 338 19.18 -21.53 -0.14
C LEU A 338 17.98 -21.70 0.77
N GLY A 339 17.11 -22.63 0.47
CA GLY A 339 15.94 -22.84 1.28
C GLY A 339 15.33 -24.22 1.14
N ARG A 340 14.45 -24.53 2.08
CA ARG A 340 13.52 -25.67 2.02
C ARG A 340 12.12 -25.13 1.87
N TYR A 341 11.38 -25.66 0.93
CA TYR A 341 10.07 -25.15 0.57
C TYR A 341 9.04 -26.27 0.58
N LEU A 342 7.84 -25.93 1.00
CA LEU A 342 6.63 -26.70 0.79
C LEU A 342 5.65 -25.81 0.02
N ALA A 343 5.26 -26.23 -1.18
CA ALA A 343 4.44 -25.41 -2.05
C ALA A 343 3.62 -26.28 -3.03
N GLU A 344 2.69 -25.63 -3.73
CA GLU A 344 1.90 -26.26 -4.77
C GLU A 344 2.79 -26.88 -5.84
N THR A 345 2.49 -28.11 -6.16
CA THR A 345 3.23 -28.90 -7.17
C THR A 345 3.07 -28.29 -8.55
N ASN A 346 4.15 -28.27 -9.32
CA ASN A 346 4.13 -27.87 -10.71
C ASN A 346 3.30 -28.85 -11.55
N PRO A 347 2.18 -28.43 -12.14
CA PRO A 347 1.31 -29.34 -12.88
C PRO A 347 1.92 -29.88 -14.18
N LEU A 348 2.97 -29.22 -14.68
CA LEU A 348 3.69 -29.63 -15.89
C LEU A 348 4.81 -30.64 -15.60
N ASN A 349 5.26 -30.74 -14.35
CA ASN A 349 6.26 -31.69 -13.93
C ASN A 349 5.63 -33.05 -13.56
N ARG A 350 5.90 -34.06 -14.34
CA ARG A 350 5.32 -35.40 -14.14
C ARG A 350 5.76 -36.04 -12.84
N SER A 351 7.04 -35.90 -12.49
CA SER A 351 7.60 -36.50 -11.27
C SER A 351 7.00 -35.84 -10.03
N ALA A 352 6.90 -34.50 -10.04
CA ALA A 352 6.30 -33.76 -8.95
C ALA A 352 4.81 -34.08 -8.77
N ARG A 353 4.04 -34.26 -9.87
CA ARG A 353 2.64 -34.66 -9.79
C ARG A 353 2.43 -36.01 -9.11
N ALA A 354 3.38 -36.94 -9.22
CA ALA A 354 3.32 -38.22 -8.54
C ALA A 354 3.44 -38.09 -7.01
N LEU A 355 3.99 -36.97 -6.50
CA LEU A 355 4.11 -36.66 -5.06
C LEU A 355 2.83 -36.07 -4.44
N GLY A 356 1.83 -35.75 -5.25
CA GLY A 356 0.57 -35.16 -4.79
C GLY A 356 0.42 -33.67 -5.11
N PRO A 357 -0.56 -32.98 -4.47
CA PRO A 357 -0.85 -31.58 -4.75
C PRO A 357 0.21 -30.60 -4.21
N TYR A 358 1.06 -31.06 -3.30
CA TYR A 358 2.14 -30.28 -2.67
C TYR A 358 3.46 -31.02 -2.81
N ALA A 359 4.50 -30.28 -3.16
CA ALA A 359 5.87 -30.76 -3.19
C ALA A 359 6.69 -30.14 -2.05
N GLU A 360 7.56 -30.95 -1.46
CA GLU A 360 8.56 -30.50 -0.50
C GLU A 360 9.95 -30.73 -1.09
N ALA A 361 10.76 -29.69 -1.17
CA ALA A 361 12.12 -29.77 -1.69
C ALA A 361 13.03 -28.68 -1.15
N GLY A 362 14.31 -29.00 -1.05
CA GLY A 362 15.36 -28.01 -0.93
C GLY A 362 15.63 -27.36 -2.29
N ARG A 363 15.95 -26.07 -2.29
CA ARG A 363 16.31 -25.30 -3.50
C ARG A 363 17.54 -24.46 -3.24
N LEU A 364 18.48 -24.52 -4.15
CA LEU A 364 19.57 -23.57 -4.29
C LEU A 364 19.29 -22.70 -5.52
N LEU A 365 19.28 -21.41 -5.34
CA LEU A 365 19.19 -20.42 -6.42
C LEU A 365 20.46 -19.59 -6.45
N LEU A 366 21.14 -19.62 -7.57
CA LEU A 366 22.28 -18.78 -7.88
C LEU A 366 21.85 -17.71 -8.89
N THR A 367 22.18 -16.47 -8.60
CA THR A 367 21.88 -15.35 -9.50
C THR A 367 23.09 -14.48 -9.72
N HIS A 368 23.27 -14.00 -10.93
CA HIS A 368 24.18 -12.90 -11.18
C HIS A 368 23.67 -12.03 -12.33
N THR A 369 23.99 -10.75 -12.26
CA THR A 369 23.70 -9.77 -13.30
C THR A 369 24.98 -8.98 -13.57
N GLU A 370 25.39 -8.97 -14.81
CA GLU A 370 26.51 -8.19 -15.30
C GLU A 370 25.98 -7.14 -16.26
N SER A 371 26.48 -5.92 -16.17
CA SER A 371 26.12 -4.87 -17.12
C SER A 371 27.34 -4.09 -17.58
N LEU A 372 27.28 -3.66 -18.83
CA LEU A 372 28.28 -2.84 -19.50
C LEU A 372 27.59 -1.61 -20.08
N VAL A 373 28.16 -0.44 -19.82
CA VAL A 373 27.69 0.81 -20.47
C VAL A 373 28.92 1.55 -20.98
N LEU A 374 29.01 1.68 -22.29
CA LEU A 374 30.10 2.38 -22.98
C LEU A 374 29.53 3.50 -23.87
N ALA A 375 30.28 4.58 -23.98
CA ALA A 375 30.09 5.63 -24.96
C ALA A 375 31.35 5.74 -25.81
N PRO A 376 31.51 4.88 -26.86
CA PRO A 376 32.77 4.76 -27.61
C PRO A 376 33.16 6.04 -28.34
N TRP A 377 32.20 6.81 -28.81
CA TRP A 377 32.36 8.13 -29.44
C TRP A 377 31.09 8.97 -29.28
N PRO A 378 31.11 10.27 -29.59
CA PRO A 378 29.93 11.13 -29.46
C PRO A 378 28.72 10.59 -30.22
N GLY A 379 27.57 10.53 -29.57
CA GLY A 379 26.32 10.03 -30.14
C GLY A 379 26.17 8.52 -30.14
N ALA A 380 27.21 7.76 -29.80
CA ALA A 380 27.17 6.30 -29.71
C ALA A 380 27.06 5.81 -28.26
N THR A 381 26.21 4.84 -28.04
CA THR A 381 26.12 4.11 -26.76
C THR A 381 26.08 2.61 -27.03
N LEU A 382 26.84 1.86 -26.26
CA LEU A 382 26.80 0.41 -26.24
C LEU A 382 26.38 -0.03 -24.82
N ARG A 383 25.30 -0.79 -24.74
CA ARG A 383 24.83 -1.40 -23.50
C ARG A 383 24.84 -2.91 -23.63
N GLY A 384 25.37 -3.58 -22.64
CA GLY A 384 25.33 -5.01 -22.52
C GLY A 384 24.77 -5.41 -21.18
N GLU A 385 23.99 -6.46 -21.13
CA GLU A 385 23.49 -7.04 -19.92
C GLU A 385 23.50 -8.57 -20.03
N ASN A 386 24.01 -9.23 -19.02
CA ASN A 386 23.97 -10.68 -18.89
C ASN A 386 23.31 -11.00 -17.55
N ARG A 387 22.22 -11.76 -17.57
CA ARG A 387 21.50 -12.23 -16.39
C ARG A 387 21.51 -13.75 -16.35
N PHE A 388 21.79 -14.28 -15.20
CA PHE A 388 21.77 -15.71 -14.95
C PHE A 388 20.99 -16.01 -13.67
N ARG A 389 20.09 -17.01 -13.73
CA ARG A 389 19.46 -17.64 -12.56
C ARG A 389 19.55 -19.15 -12.75
N GLY A 390 20.23 -19.81 -11.84
CA GLY A 390 20.31 -21.26 -11.80
C GLY A 390 19.59 -21.81 -10.59
N PHE A 391 18.63 -22.70 -10.81
CA PHE A 391 17.83 -23.32 -9.77
C PHE A 391 18.19 -24.81 -9.70
N TYR A 392 18.52 -25.27 -8.51
CA TYR A 392 18.87 -26.66 -8.24
C TYR A 392 17.99 -27.18 -7.10
N TYR A 393 17.36 -28.35 -7.32
CA TYR A 393 16.41 -28.93 -6.39
C TYR A 393 16.93 -30.23 -5.83
N THR A 394 16.46 -30.60 -4.61
CA THR A 394 16.76 -31.89 -3.99
C THR A 394 15.90 -33.02 -4.56
N THR A 395 14.83 -32.73 -5.25
CA THR A 395 13.99 -33.69 -5.96
C THR A 395 14.69 -34.25 -7.20
N GLN A 396 14.30 -35.44 -7.60
CA GLN A 396 14.86 -36.14 -8.75
C GLN A 396 13.80 -36.34 -9.82
N ASN A 397 14.23 -36.30 -11.08
CA ASN A 397 13.44 -36.67 -12.23
C ASN A 397 13.33 -38.22 -12.37
N PRO A 398 12.53 -38.75 -13.30
CA PRO A 398 12.41 -40.23 -13.52
C PRO A 398 13.74 -40.93 -13.82
N ASP A 399 14.72 -40.21 -14.33
CA ASP A 399 16.03 -40.76 -14.67
C ASP A 399 17.00 -40.78 -13.48
N GLY A 400 16.54 -40.30 -12.30
CA GLY A 400 17.32 -40.23 -11.07
C GLY A 400 18.27 -39.03 -10.98
N GLU A 401 18.20 -38.11 -11.91
CA GLU A 401 18.95 -36.85 -11.86
C GLU A 401 18.21 -35.79 -11.05
N HIS A 402 18.96 -34.94 -10.34
CA HIS A 402 18.37 -33.81 -9.64
C HIS A 402 17.74 -32.80 -10.60
N GLU A 403 16.54 -32.39 -10.27
CA GLU A 403 15.82 -31.38 -11.05
C GLU A 403 16.55 -30.04 -11.01
N ARG A 404 16.53 -29.34 -12.11
CA ARG A 404 17.18 -28.03 -12.27
C ARG A 404 16.48 -27.20 -13.31
N GLN A 405 16.58 -25.90 -13.16
CA GLN A 405 16.15 -24.92 -14.15
C GLN A 405 17.24 -23.90 -14.41
N VAL A 406 17.28 -23.35 -15.59
CA VAL A 406 18.16 -22.27 -15.98
C VAL A 406 17.32 -21.17 -16.65
N ASP A 407 17.54 -19.95 -16.20
CA ASP A 407 17.07 -18.75 -16.85
C ASP A 407 18.28 -17.87 -17.12
N TRP A 408 18.67 -17.80 -18.36
CA TRP A 408 19.82 -17.06 -18.80
C TRP A 408 19.45 -16.15 -19.96
N SER A 409 19.87 -14.90 -19.89
CA SER A 409 19.71 -13.95 -20.98
C SER A 409 20.95 -13.08 -21.14
N THR A 410 21.35 -12.89 -22.38
CA THR A 410 22.39 -11.93 -22.78
C THR A 410 21.81 -10.99 -23.81
N SER A 411 21.92 -9.71 -23.56
CA SER A 411 21.52 -8.66 -24.48
C SER A 411 22.67 -7.69 -24.76
N LEU A 412 22.77 -7.27 -26.00
CA LEU A 412 23.65 -6.18 -26.44
C LEU A 412 22.81 -5.20 -27.23
N ALA A 413 22.94 -3.93 -26.95
CA ALA A 413 22.27 -2.85 -27.69
C ALA A 413 23.30 -1.77 -28.03
N PHE A 414 23.48 -1.55 -29.29
CA PHE A 414 24.27 -0.44 -29.83
C PHE A 414 23.32 0.60 -30.39
N ARG A 415 23.50 1.84 -29.99
CA ARG A 415 22.72 2.97 -30.50
C ARG A 415 23.65 4.05 -30.99
N GLN A 416 23.37 4.55 -32.20
CA GLN A 416 24.01 5.73 -32.80
C GLN A 416 22.98 6.79 -33.04
N ALA A 417 23.17 7.97 -32.46
CA ALA A 417 22.38 9.15 -32.74
C ALA A 417 23.11 10.05 -33.74
N LEU A 418 22.39 10.48 -34.81
CA LEU A 418 22.89 11.34 -35.87
C LEU A 418 21.83 12.44 -36.07
N GLY A 419 21.88 13.49 -35.25
CA GLY A 419 20.85 14.54 -35.29
C GLY A 419 19.45 13.98 -34.97
N GLY A 420 18.48 14.19 -35.85
CA GLY A 420 17.12 13.66 -35.73
C GLY A 420 16.96 12.17 -36.06
N VAL A 421 18.02 11.50 -36.49
CA VAL A 421 18.02 10.08 -36.87
C VAL A 421 18.77 9.27 -35.80
N SER A 422 18.24 8.12 -35.42
CA SER A 422 18.93 7.15 -34.57
C SER A 422 18.89 5.76 -35.20
N LEU A 423 20.02 5.07 -35.11
CA LEU A 423 20.15 3.67 -35.50
C LEU A 423 20.37 2.87 -34.22
N GLU A 424 19.65 1.78 -34.06
CA GLU A 424 19.81 0.84 -32.96
C GLU A 424 19.99 -0.58 -33.50
N ALA A 425 21.05 -1.24 -33.09
CA ALA A 425 21.30 -2.64 -33.37
C ALA A 425 21.25 -3.41 -32.06
N GLY A 426 20.42 -4.43 -32.00
CA GLY A 426 20.20 -5.25 -30.81
C GLY A 426 20.55 -6.71 -31.05
N TYR A 427 21.06 -7.35 -30.04
CA TYR A 427 21.23 -8.79 -29.98
C TYR A 427 20.66 -9.31 -28.67
N LEU A 428 19.86 -10.35 -28.74
CA LEU A 428 19.26 -11.00 -27.57
C LEU A 428 19.37 -12.51 -27.70
N ARG A 429 19.95 -13.14 -26.69
CA ARG A 429 19.87 -14.57 -26.48
C ARG A 429 19.30 -14.85 -25.11
N SER A 430 18.22 -15.61 -25.04
CA SER A 430 17.55 -15.98 -23.79
C SER A 430 17.17 -17.45 -23.82
N VAL A 431 17.45 -18.13 -22.73
CA VAL A 431 17.16 -19.53 -22.55
C VAL A 431 16.48 -19.72 -21.20
N GLN A 432 15.27 -20.23 -21.22
CA GLN A 432 14.53 -20.65 -20.04
C GLN A 432 14.20 -22.14 -20.25
N GLU A 433 14.82 -23.00 -19.49
CA GLU A 433 14.67 -24.44 -19.63
C GLU A 433 14.87 -25.17 -18.31
N GLY A 434 14.41 -26.41 -18.26
CA GLY A 434 14.51 -27.26 -17.09
C GLY A 434 13.17 -27.44 -16.38
N GLU A 435 13.19 -28.15 -15.28
CA GLU A 435 11.99 -28.51 -14.54
C GLU A 435 12.10 -28.07 -13.07
N SER A 436 11.00 -27.52 -12.55
CA SER A 436 10.81 -27.24 -11.12
C SER A 436 9.77 -28.18 -10.55
N PRO A 437 9.95 -28.69 -9.31
CA PRO A 437 8.90 -29.38 -8.60
C PRO A 437 7.76 -28.44 -8.19
N PHE A 438 7.99 -27.13 -8.14
CA PHE A 438 7.07 -26.13 -7.65
C PHE A 438 6.41 -25.31 -8.76
N ARG A 439 5.16 -24.95 -8.55
CA ARG A 439 4.43 -24.06 -9.45
C ARG A 439 4.91 -22.61 -9.36
N PHE A 440 5.29 -22.12 -8.17
CA PHE A 440 5.59 -20.72 -7.93
C PHE A 440 6.86 -20.22 -8.64
N ASP A 441 7.79 -21.12 -8.94
CA ASP A 441 9.06 -20.79 -9.61
C ASP A 441 9.27 -21.54 -10.94
N ALA A 442 8.25 -22.24 -11.43
CA ALA A 442 8.31 -22.92 -12.71
C ALA A 442 8.52 -21.94 -13.86
N LEU A 443 9.56 -22.16 -14.63
CA LEU A 443 9.88 -21.36 -15.79
C LEU A 443 9.16 -21.87 -17.03
N PRO A 444 8.71 -20.99 -17.93
CA PRO A 444 8.24 -21.41 -19.24
C PRO A 444 9.43 -21.94 -20.05
N GLN A 445 9.21 -23.04 -20.77
CA GLN A 445 10.24 -23.56 -21.69
C GLN A 445 10.33 -22.65 -22.90
N ARG A 446 11.33 -21.79 -22.95
CA ARG A 446 11.45 -20.76 -23.98
C ARG A 446 12.89 -20.52 -24.37
N ARG A 447 13.13 -20.48 -25.66
CA ARG A 447 14.41 -20.04 -26.22
C ARG A 447 14.16 -18.87 -27.17
N THR A 448 14.99 -17.86 -27.07
CA THR A 448 14.97 -16.69 -27.96
C THR A 448 16.40 -16.40 -28.35
N HIS A 449 16.65 -16.32 -29.65
CA HIS A 449 17.94 -15.96 -30.19
C HIS A 449 17.73 -15.09 -31.42
N GLN A 450 17.93 -13.81 -31.28
CA GLN A 450 17.58 -12.84 -32.32
C GLN A 450 18.55 -11.67 -32.40
N ALA A 451 18.68 -11.16 -33.59
CA ALA A 451 19.32 -9.88 -33.88
C ALA A 451 18.29 -8.92 -34.43
N THR A 452 18.31 -7.68 -34.01
CA THR A 452 17.36 -6.66 -34.40
C THR A 452 18.07 -5.42 -34.92
N LEU A 453 17.43 -4.74 -35.85
CA LEU A 453 17.87 -3.45 -36.35
C LEU A 453 16.66 -2.51 -36.32
N ALA A 454 16.82 -1.34 -35.73
CA ALA A 454 15.81 -0.29 -35.72
C ALA A 454 16.37 1.02 -36.19
N LEU A 455 15.62 1.67 -37.06
CA LEU A 455 15.90 3.02 -37.55
C LEU A 455 14.77 3.93 -37.09
N ALA A 456 15.09 5.02 -36.43
CA ALA A 456 14.12 5.99 -35.96
C ALA A 456 14.51 7.39 -36.45
N PHE A 457 13.52 8.14 -36.90
CA PHE A 457 13.60 9.55 -37.20
C PHE A 457 12.63 10.30 -36.32
N GLN A 458 13.10 11.34 -35.67
CA GLN A 458 12.28 12.15 -34.76
C GLN A 458 12.61 13.61 -34.96
N GLU A 459 11.70 14.31 -35.61
CA GLU A 459 11.73 15.75 -35.77
C GLU A 459 10.30 16.25 -35.76
N ARG A 460 9.97 17.03 -34.73
CA ARG A 460 8.57 17.49 -34.57
C ARG A 460 8.04 18.16 -35.82
N PRO A 461 6.80 17.88 -36.21
CA PRO A 461 5.78 17.04 -35.56
C PRO A 461 5.86 15.53 -35.87
N LEU A 462 6.83 15.12 -36.68
CA LEU A 462 6.91 13.77 -37.25
C LEU A 462 7.90 12.88 -36.50
N ALA A 463 7.48 11.66 -36.17
CA ALA A 463 8.35 10.58 -35.74
C ALA A 463 8.08 9.33 -36.60
N LEU A 464 9.12 8.74 -37.14
CA LEU A 464 9.05 7.52 -37.94
C LEU A 464 9.96 6.47 -37.29
N SER A 465 9.55 5.22 -37.25
CA SER A 465 10.41 4.12 -36.89
C SER A 465 10.18 2.91 -37.80
N LEU A 466 11.27 2.22 -38.07
CA LEU A 466 11.26 0.96 -38.79
C LEU A 466 12.12 -0.04 -38.02
N LYS A 467 11.56 -1.18 -37.66
CA LYS A 467 12.25 -2.24 -36.93
C LYS A 467 12.11 -3.55 -37.67
N GLY A 468 13.18 -4.30 -37.73
CA GLY A 468 13.20 -5.66 -38.25
C GLY A 468 14.31 -6.46 -37.59
N GLY A 469 14.50 -7.69 -38.00
CA GLY A 469 15.54 -8.51 -37.46
C GLY A 469 15.55 -9.92 -38.03
N TRP A 470 16.39 -10.72 -37.40
CA TRP A 470 16.59 -12.11 -37.73
C TRP A 470 16.40 -12.99 -36.48
N ASP A 471 15.54 -13.98 -36.57
CA ASP A 471 15.40 -15.04 -35.58
C ASP A 471 16.45 -16.10 -35.87
N LEU A 472 17.49 -16.11 -35.05
CA LEU A 472 18.64 -17.02 -35.20
C LEU A 472 18.34 -18.45 -34.69
N GLU A 473 17.29 -18.62 -33.86
CA GLU A 473 16.83 -19.93 -33.41
C GLU A 473 16.07 -20.66 -34.52
N LYS A 474 15.15 -19.97 -35.17
CA LYS A 474 14.34 -20.53 -36.24
C LYS A 474 14.91 -20.30 -37.65
N THR A 475 16.04 -19.62 -37.76
CA THR A 475 16.68 -19.23 -39.03
C THR A 475 15.73 -18.52 -40.01
N GLY A 476 14.98 -17.55 -39.49
CA GLY A 476 14.00 -16.79 -40.26
C GLY A 476 14.02 -15.30 -39.94
N TYR A 477 13.36 -14.53 -40.76
CA TYR A 477 13.22 -13.10 -40.54
C TYR A 477 12.18 -12.81 -39.44
N LEU A 478 12.48 -11.87 -38.55
CA LEU A 478 11.46 -11.28 -37.68
C LEU A 478 10.54 -10.39 -38.52
N PRO A 479 9.28 -10.23 -38.12
CA PRO A 479 8.38 -9.31 -38.80
C PRO A 479 8.95 -7.89 -38.85
N LEU A 480 8.76 -7.22 -39.97
CA LEU A 480 9.00 -5.80 -40.10
C LEU A 480 7.87 -5.03 -39.39
N GLU A 481 8.26 -4.09 -38.54
CA GLU A 481 7.36 -3.18 -37.87
C GLU A 481 7.67 -1.76 -38.29
N ALA A 482 6.70 -1.07 -38.85
CA ALA A 482 6.78 0.32 -39.23
C ALA A 482 5.78 1.12 -38.40
N GLU A 483 6.23 2.20 -37.80
CA GLU A 483 5.40 3.15 -37.07
C GLU A 483 5.65 4.56 -37.56
N GLY A 484 4.57 5.25 -37.86
CA GLY A 484 4.57 6.67 -38.13
C GLY A 484 3.72 7.40 -37.12
N ARG A 485 4.28 8.40 -36.47
CA ARG A 485 3.58 9.25 -35.51
C ARG A 485 3.69 10.70 -35.93
N LEU A 486 2.53 11.32 -36.03
CA LEU A 486 2.42 12.75 -36.20
C LEU A 486 1.84 13.35 -34.92
N GLN A 487 2.61 14.18 -34.22
CA GLN A 487 2.23 14.74 -32.94
C GLN A 487 2.65 16.20 -32.83
N ASP A 488 1.66 17.05 -32.56
CA ASP A 488 1.85 18.46 -32.25
C ASP A 488 0.90 18.88 -31.13
N GLN A 489 0.84 20.17 -30.82
CA GLN A 489 -0.10 20.70 -29.85
C GLN A 489 -1.54 20.42 -30.30
N GLY A 490 -2.29 19.69 -29.50
CA GLY A 490 -3.71 19.43 -29.69
C GLY A 490 -4.06 18.27 -30.62
N TYR A 491 -3.11 17.60 -31.26
CA TYR A 491 -3.39 16.39 -32.04
C TYR A 491 -2.26 15.37 -32.04
N SER A 492 -2.63 14.11 -32.20
CA SER A 492 -1.70 13.02 -32.48
C SER A 492 -2.33 12.01 -33.43
N LEU A 493 -1.53 11.48 -34.34
CA LEU A 493 -1.91 10.39 -35.23
C LEU A 493 -0.80 9.36 -35.21
N LEU A 494 -1.15 8.09 -34.99
CA LEU A 494 -0.26 6.93 -35.00
C LEU A 494 -0.75 5.97 -36.09
N LEU A 495 0.15 5.61 -36.99
CA LEU A 495 -0.04 4.51 -37.92
C LEU A 495 1.04 3.46 -37.64
N TYR A 496 0.63 2.25 -37.34
CA TYR A 496 1.50 1.09 -37.10
C TYR A 496 1.15 -0.02 -38.08
N HIS A 497 2.16 -0.60 -38.69
CA HIS A 497 2.01 -1.76 -39.56
C HIS A 497 3.07 -2.80 -39.27
N LYS A 498 2.63 -4.05 -39.17
CA LYS A 498 3.49 -5.20 -38.96
C LYS A 498 3.31 -6.18 -40.11
N ARG A 499 4.42 -6.60 -40.69
CA ARG A 499 4.44 -7.52 -41.83
C ARG A 499 5.51 -8.58 -41.65
N GLY A 500 5.15 -9.83 -41.77
CA GLY A 500 6.08 -10.94 -41.95
C GLY A 500 6.59 -10.94 -43.40
N LEU A 501 7.88 -11.18 -43.62
CA LEU A 501 8.46 -11.18 -44.97
C LEU A 501 7.96 -12.36 -45.81
N GLU A 502 7.68 -13.48 -45.16
CA GLU A 502 7.14 -14.69 -45.82
C GLU A 502 5.61 -14.78 -45.68
N GLU A 503 5.07 -14.38 -44.55
CA GLU A 503 3.66 -14.55 -44.17
C GLU A 503 2.77 -13.40 -44.70
N GLY A 504 3.39 -12.29 -45.13
CA GLY A 504 2.68 -11.09 -45.54
C GLY A 504 2.22 -10.20 -44.40
N PRO A 505 1.23 -9.32 -44.65
CA PRO A 505 0.76 -8.41 -43.61
C PRO A 505 0.13 -9.17 -42.43
N LEU A 506 0.48 -8.77 -41.21
CA LEU A 506 0.02 -9.37 -39.96
C LEU A 506 -0.96 -8.46 -39.21
N GLU A 507 -0.61 -7.20 -39.06
CA GLU A 507 -1.38 -6.25 -38.26
C GLU A 507 -1.26 -4.84 -38.82
N THR A 508 -2.36 -4.11 -38.80
CA THR A 508 -2.36 -2.66 -39.03
C THR A 508 -3.16 -1.99 -37.94
N ARG A 509 -2.60 -0.95 -37.31
CA ARG A 509 -3.24 -0.19 -36.24
C ARG A 509 -3.20 1.30 -36.54
N LEU A 510 -4.33 1.95 -36.32
CA LEU A 510 -4.49 3.38 -36.47
C LEU A 510 -5.02 3.96 -35.16
N GLU A 511 -4.33 4.92 -34.59
CA GLU A 511 -4.76 5.64 -33.42
C GLU A 511 -4.70 7.14 -33.68
N GLY A 512 -5.74 7.86 -33.26
CA GLY A 512 -5.80 9.30 -33.40
C GLY A 512 -6.30 9.96 -32.12
N SER A 513 -5.79 11.13 -31.82
CA SER A 513 -6.32 11.97 -30.74
C SER A 513 -6.35 13.44 -31.16
N LEU A 514 -7.42 14.11 -30.72
CA LEU A 514 -7.60 15.56 -30.87
C LEU A 514 -7.89 16.11 -29.47
N THR A 515 -7.12 17.08 -29.03
CA THR A 515 -7.25 17.63 -27.66
C THR A 515 -7.38 19.17 -27.66
N PRO A 516 -8.28 19.75 -28.48
CA PRO A 516 -8.57 21.17 -28.39
C PRO A 516 -9.37 21.42 -27.11
N TYR A 517 -8.77 22.13 -26.15
CA TYR A 517 -9.46 22.48 -24.91
C TYR A 517 -10.80 23.18 -25.22
N PRO A 518 -11.93 22.80 -24.58
CA PRO A 518 -12.09 21.86 -23.47
C PRO A 518 -12.33 20.39 -23.89
N PHE A 519 -12.19 20.04 -25.14
CA PHE A 519 -12.46 18.70 -25.66
C PHE A 519 -11.20 17.85 -25.78
N ALA A 520 -11.36 16.55 -25.56
CA ALA A 520 -10.38 15.55 -25.93
C ALA A 520 -11.09 14.37 -26.59
N LEU A 521 -10.65 13.99 -27.77
CA LEU A 521 -11.21 12.88 -28.55
C LEU A 521 -10.08 11.90 -28.87
N ARG A 522 -10.34 10.60 -28.73
CA ARG A 522 -9.44 9.52 -29.11
C ARG A 522 -10.20 8.46 -29.88
N ALA A 523 -9.55 7.92 -30.89
CA ALA A 523 -10.03 6.77 -31.62
C ALA A 523 -8.91 5.77 -31.84
N SER A 524 -9.17 4.49 -31.72
CA SER A 524 -8.24 3.43 -32.05
C SER A 524 -8.91 2.31 -32.85
N LEU A 525 -8.21 1.84 -33.86
CA LEU A 525 -8.64 0.79 -34.76
C LEU A 525 -7.48 -0.16 -35.02
N ARG A 526 -7.71 -1.46 -34.95
CA ARG A 526 -6.74 -2.50 -35.27
C ARG A 526 -7.35 -3.51 -36.24
N TYR A 527 -6.60 -3.87 -37.25
CA TYR A 527 -6.96 -4.94 -38.19
C TYR A 527 -5.97 -6.09 -38.11
N ASP A 528 -6.48 -7.28 -37.87
CA ASP A 528 -5.74 -8.54 -37.85
C ASP A 528 -5.84 -9.15 -39.26
N HIS A 529 -4.78 -9.06 -40.05
CA HIS A 529 -4.76 -9.51 -41.44
C HIS A 529 -4.94 -11.03 -41.58
N PRO A 530 -4.25 -11.90 -40.81
CA PRO A 530 -4.44 -13.35 -40.89
C PRO A 530 -5.87 -13.80 -40.62
N LYS A 531 -6.55 -13.13 -39.71
CA LYS A 531 -7.95 -13.45 -39.38
C LYS A 531 -8.95 -12.70 -40.26
N ALA A 532 -8.49 -11.68 -41.00
CA ALA A 532 -9.32 -10.76 -41.76
C ALA A 532 -10.42 -10.09 -40.93
N LEU A 533 -10.11 -9.74 -39.69
CA LEU A 533 -11.03 -9.18 -38.71
C LEU A 533 -10.50 -7.88 -38.13
N PHE A 534 -11.41 -6.96 -37.90
CA PHE A 534 -11.15 -5.77 -37.07
C PHE A 534 -11.34 -6.09 -35.60
N ASP A 535 -10.46 -5.57 -34.76
CA ASP A 535 -10.77 -5.42 -33.35
C ASP A 535 -11.87 -4.35 -33.19
N PRO A 536 -12.63 -4.35 -32.11
CA PRO A 536 -13.64 -3.32 -31.90
C PRO A 536 -13.04 -1.92 -31.97
N LEU A 537 -13.68 -1.05 -32.74
CA LEU A 537 -13.36 0.37 -32.79
C LEU A 537 -13.60 0.98 -31.40
N LEU A 538 -12.60 1.58 -30.82
CA LEU A 538 -12.68 2.29 -29.56
C LEU A 538 -12.73 3.80 -29.82
N LEU A 539 -13.80 4.44 -29.36
CA LEU A 539 -13.98 5.89 -29.38
C LEU A 539 -14.06 6.40 -27.95
N GLN A 540 -13.27 7.39 -27.63
CA GLN A 540 -13.25 8.04 -26.32
C GLN A 540 -13.36 9.54 -26.50
N GLY A 541 -14.25 10.16 -25.74
CA GLY A 541 -14.41 11.61 -25.69
C GLY A 541 -14.35 12.10 -24.25
N ALA A 542 -13.71 13.22 -24.03
CA ALA A 542 -13.69 13.91 -22.76
C ALA A 542 -14.01 15.39 -22.94
N TYR A 543 -14.74 15.95 -22.03
CA TYR A 543 -15.08 17.36 -21.94
C TYR A 543 -14.70 17.90 -20.58
N ALA A 544 -13.81 18.89 -20.54
CA ALA A 544 -13.41 19.54 -19.30
C ALA A 544 -14.44 20.60 -18.91
N LEU A 545 -15.09 20.41 -17.77
CA LEU A 545 -15.97 21.38 -17.15
C LEU A 545 -15.15 22.31 -16.23
N PRO A 546 -15.63 23.53 -15.89
CA PRO A 546 -14.90 24.42 -14.98
C PRO A 546 -14.58 23.79 -13.62
N ALA A 547 -15.42 22.87 -13.14
CA ALA A 547 -15.25 22.18 -11.85
C ALA A 547 -15.35 20.65 -11.97
N GLY A 548 -15.11 20.10 -13.15
CA GLY A 548 -15.26 18.65 -13.34
C GLY A 548 -14.92 18.15 -14.74
N SER A 549 -15.38 16.96 -15.06
CA SER A 549 -15.17 16.33 -16.35
C SER A 549 -16.34 15.42 -16.75
N LEU A 550 -16.58 15.35 -18.05
CA LEU A 550 -17.47 14.41 -18.69
C LEU A 550 -16.65 13.50 -19.60
N ASN A 551 -16.75 12.21 -19.42
CA ASN A 551 -16.05 11.22 -20.25
C ASN A 551 -17.04 10.26 -20.87
N LEU A 552 -16.88 9.99 -22.16
CA LEU A 552 -17.67 9.04 -22.93
C LEU A 552 -16.71 8.04 -23.58
N ALA A 553 -16.99 6.76 -23.47
CA ALA A 553 -16.28 5.71 -24.20
C ALA A 553 -17.29 4.80 -24.92
N HIS A 554 -16.99 4.46 -26.17
CA HIS A 554 -17.80 3.58 -26.97
C HIS A 554 -16.94 2.55 -27.69
N ARG A 555 -17.36 1.28 -27.64
CA ARG A 555 -16.77 0.18 -28.38
C ARG A 555 -17.76 -0.33 -29.41
N HIS A 556 -17.34 -0.38 -30.66
CA HIS A 556 -18.15 -0.83 -31.77
C HIS A 556 -17.47 -1.96 -32.53
N GLY A 557 -18.14 -3.10 -32.62
CA GLY A 557 -17.68 -4.21 -33.45
C GLY A 557 -17.91 -3.91 -34.93
N LEU A 558 -16.87 -4.08 -35.74
CA LEU A 558 -16.89 -3.77 -37.16
C LEU A 558 -17.11 -5.00 -38.06
N ASN A 559 -17.03 -6.20 -37.51
CA ASN A 559 -17.20 -7.45 -38.26
C ASN A 559 -18.66 -7.94 -38.27
N GLY A 560 -19.62 -7.02 -38.13
CA GLY A 560 -21.05 -7.32 -38.08
C GLY A 560 -21.67 -7.38 -36.69
N GLU A 561 -20.84 -7.22 -35.62
CA GLU A 561 -21.35 -7.28 -34.24
C GLU A 561 -22.12 -6.01 -33.84
N GLY A 562 -21.80 -4.85 -34.44
CA GLY A 562 -22.40 -3.55 -34.07
C GLY A 562 -21.92 -3.01 -32.74
N PRO A 563 -22.72 -2.20 -32.05
CA PRO A 563 -22.33 -1.62 -30.79
C PRO A 563 -22.14 -2.70 -29.70
N LEU A 564 -21.01 -2.65 -29.00
CA LEU A 564 -20.66 -3.60 -27.95
C LEU A 564 -20.86 -3.00 -26.57
N GLU A 565 -20.31 -1.83 -26.34
CA GLU A 565 -20.34 -1.19 -25.03
C GLU A 565 -20.30 0.33 -25.17
N THR A 566 -21.07 1.01 -24.32
CA THR A 566 -21.01 2.46 -24.18
C THR A 566 -20.94 2.80 -22.71
N SER A 567 -19.97 3.62 -22.29
CA SER A 567 -19.85 4.10 -20.93
C SER A 567 -19.79 5.63 -20.87
N LEU A 568 -20.42 6.18 -19.86
CA LEU A 568 -20.46 7.61 -19.55
C LEU A 568 -20.01 7.82 -18.11
N THR A 569 -19.11 8.75 -17.88
CA THR A 569 -18.69 9.15 -16.54
C THR A 569 -18.72 10.67 -16.44
N LEU A 570 -19.48 11.17 -15.48
CA LEU A 570 -19.53 12.57 -15.10
C LEU A 570 -18.98 12.72 -13.70
N ALA A 571 -18.04 13.63 -13.51
CA ALA A 571 -17.55 14.03 -12.20
C ALA A 571 -17.55 15.56 -12.12
N TYR A 572 -18.12 16.09 -11.07
CA TYR A 572 -18.20 17.53 -10.80
C TYR A 572 -17.99 17.78 -9.31
N ARG A 573 -17.20 18.77 -8.98
CA ARG A 573 -16.95 19.16 -7.59
C ARG A 573 -16.69 20.66 -7.47
N GLU A 574 -17.49 21.34 -6.69
CA GLU A 574 -17.32 22.75 -6.38
C GLU A 574 -17.65 23.02 -4.90
N GLY A 575 -16.70 23.51 -4.13
CA GLY A 575 -16.88 23.72 -2.70
C GLY A 575 -17.23 22.45 -1.94
N GLN A 576 -18.39 22.44 -1.31
CA GLN A 576 -18.95 21.28 -0.57
C GLN A 576 -19.91 20.42 -1.40
N GLU A 577 -20.06 20.74 -2.67
CA GLU A 577 -20.91 19.99 -3.59
C GLU A 577 -20.08 19.09 -4.49
N ALA A 578 -20.48 17.86 -4.62
CA ALA A 578 -19.86 16.91 -5.54
C ALA A 578 -20.93 15.99 -6.16
N TYR A 579 -20.80 15.78 -7.47
CA TYR A 579 -21.68 14.91 -8.23
C TYR A 579 -20.83 13.94 -9.03
N THR A 580 -21.15 12.65 -8.95
CA THR A 580 -20.58 11.63 -9.82
C THR A 580 -21.71 10.82 -10.44
N LEU A 581 -21.60 10.55 -11.73
CA LEU A 581 -22.50 9.68 -12.45
C LEU A 581 -21.67 8.76 -13.33
N GLN A 582 -21.94 7.47 -13.26
CA GLN A 582 -21.37 6.45 -14.13
C GLN A 582 -22.50 5.65 -14.73
N ALA A 583 -22.49 5.48 -16.03
CA ALA A 583 -23.43 4.63 -16.75
C ALA A 583 -22.69 3.77 -17.76
N ARG A 584 -23.01 2.49 -17.84
CA ARG A 584 -22.43 1.53 -18.77
C ARG A 584 -23.52 0.69 -19.39
N ARG A 585 -23.61 0.69 -20.71
CA ARG A 585 -24.48 -0.20 -21.46
C ARG A 585 -23.71 -1.29 -22.17
N ASP A 586 -24.06 -2.53 -21.89
CA ASP A 586 -23.64 -3.71 -22.63
C ASP A 586 -24.72 -4.00 -23.68
N TRP A 587 -24.46 -3.68 -24.93
CA TRP A 587 -25.43 -3.78 -26.02
C TRP A 587 -25.82 -5.23 -26.38
N PRO A 588 -24.86 -6.17 -26.49
CA PRO A 588 -25.20 -7.58 -26.75
C PRO A 588 -26.09 -8.22 -25.69
N LYS A 589 -25.91 -7.83 -24.44
CA LYS A 589 -26.70 -8.32 -23.30
C LYS A 589 -27.96 -7.52 -23.03
N ASP A 590 -28.11 -6.38 -23.71
CA ASP A 590 -29.14 -5.37 -23.44
C ASP A 590 -29.20 -4.95 -21.96
N ALA A 591 -28.03 -4.86 -21.34
CA ALA A 591 -27.90 -4.56 -19.93
C ALA A 591 -27.36 -3.14 -19.72
N LEU A 592 -27.97 -2.42 -18.78
CA LEU A 592 -27.57 -1.08 -18.35
C LEU A 592 -27.22 -1.10 -16.87
N GLN A 593 -26.02 -0.64 -16.55
CA GLN A 593 -25.59 -0.37 -15.18
C GLN A 593 -25.43 1.15 -15.03
N ALA A 594 -25.99 1.69 -13.98
CA ALA A 594 -25.85 3.10 -13.65
C ALA A 594 -25.63 3.27 -12.16
N SER A 595 -24.72 4.16 -11.80
CA SER A 595 -24.46 4.56 -10.43
C SER A 595 -24.27 6.06 -10.36
N GLY A 596 -24.78 6.67 -9.31
CA GLY A 596 -24.64 8.10 -9.09
C GLY A 596 -24.50 8.41 -7.60
N GLN A 597 -23.74 9.45 -7.31
CA GLN A 597 -23.60 10.00 -5.98
C GLN A 597 -23.70 11.52 -6.07
N ALA A 598 -24.45 12.09 -5.17
CA ALA A 598 -24.54 13.53 -4.99
C ALA A 598 -24.23 13.87 -3.52
N ILE A 599 -23.36 14.84 -3.32
CA ILE A 599 -22.97 15.35 -1.99
C ILE A 599 -23.33 16.83 -1.94
N PHE A 600 -24.06 17.24 -0.91
CA PHE A 600 -24.52 18.61 -0.68
C PHE A 600 -24.15 18.98 0.77
N GLY A 601 -22.94 19.43 1.00
CA GLY A 601 -22.48 19.69 2.35
C GLY A 601 -22.57 18.43 3.26
N PRO A 602 -23.41 18.45 4.31
CA PRO A 602 -23.57 17.32 5.23
C PRO A 602 -24.48 16.21 4.70
N GLN A 603 -25.07 16.36 3.52
CA GLN A 603 -26.00 15.40 2.93
C GLN A 603 -25.36 14.68 1.75
N SER A 604 -25.67 13.40 1.60
CA SER A 604 -25.29 12.63 0.43
C SER A 604 -26.40 11.70 -0.02
N LEU A 605 -26.54 11.58 -1.32
CA LEU A 605 -27.44 10.65 -1.99
C LEU A 605 -26.61 9.72 -2.89
N SER A 606 -26.84 8.41 -2.81
CA SER A 606 -26.24 7.42 -3.71
C SER A 606 -27.33 6.60 -4.37
N LEU A 607 -27.16 6.34 -5.66
CA LEU A 607 -28.06 5.50 -6.46
C LEU A 607 -27.21 4.52 -7.25
N GLN A 608 -27.62 3.26 -7.27
CA GLN A 608 -27.04 2.23 -8.10
C GLN A 608 -28.15 1.38 -8.70
N ALA A 609 -28.10 1.14 -9.99
CA ALA A 609 -29.08 0.34 -10.69
C ALA A 609 -28.42 -0.54 -11.73
N THR A 610 -28.89 -1.77 -11.85
CA THR A 610 -28.53 -2.70 -12.92
C THR A 610 -29.82 -3.19 -13.55
N LEU A 611 -30.03 -2.83 -14.80
CA LEU A 611 -31.18 -3.23 -15.62
C LEU A 611 -30.72 -4.23 -16.66
N ASP A 612 -31.30 -5.40 -16.67
CA ASP A 612 -31.20 -6.37 -17.76
C ASP A 612 -32.60 -6.63 -18.35
N PRO A 613 -32.75 -7.36 -19.47
CA PRO A 613 -34.06 -7.56 -20.10
C PRO A 613 -35.14 -8.19 -19.19
N THR A 614 -34.72 -8.85 -18.11
CA THR A 614 -35.63 -9.60 -17.23
C THR A 614 -35.81 -8.98 -15.86
N ALA A 615 -34.85 -8.15 -15.39
CA ALA A 615 -34.87 -7.65 -14.01
C ALA A 615 -34.18 -6.29 -13.86
N LEU A 616 -34.61 -5.55 -12.85
CA LEU A 616 -33.94 -4.36 -12.34
C LEU A 616 -33.48 -4.61 -10.91
N ALA A 617 -32.17 -4.61 -10.69
CA ALA A 617 -31.60 -4.56 -9.35
C ALA A 617 -31.28 -3.10 -8.99
N TYR A 618 -31.62 -2.67 -7.80
CA TYR A 618 -31.45 -1.28 -7.37
C TYR A 618 -30.98 -1.17 -5.93
N GLN A 619 -30.21 -0.12 -5.68
CA GLN A 619 -29.80 0.31 -4.35
C GLN A 619 -29.83 1.84 -4.29
N ALA A 620 -30.45 2.39 -3.28
CA ALA A 620 -30.49 3.82 -3.02
C ALA A 620 -30.06 4.08 -1.58
N GLY A 621 -29.13 5.00 -1.39
CA GLY A 621 -28.64 5.40 -0.08
C GLY A 621 -28.81 6.91 0.11
N PHE A 622 -29.23 7.33 1.28
CA PHE A 622 -29.29 8.72 1.69
C PHE A 622 -28.65 8.87 3.05
N ARG A 623 -27.77 9.85 3.18
CA ARG A 623 -27.15 10.22 4.45
C ARG A 623 -27.31 11.71 4.68
N SER A 624 -27.65 12.09 5.88
CA SER A 624 -27.76 13.49 6.29
C SER A 624 -27.22 13.71 7.70
N GLY A 625 -26.50 14.80 7.89
CA GLY A 625 -25.98 15.24 9.16
C GLY A 625 -24.47 15.25 9.24
N SER A 626 -23.96 15.89 10.27
CA SER A 626 -22.54 15.93 10.62
C SER A 626 -22.37 15.99 12.14
N ALA A 627 -21.36 15.30 12.67
CA ALA A 627 -21.06 15.41 14.09
C ALA A 627 -20.73 16.88 14.49
N PRO A 628 -21.18 17.35 15.68
CA PRO A 628 -21.87 16.64 16.74
C PRO A 628 -23.39 16.49 16.58
N GLY A 629 -23.99 16.88 15.46
CA GLY A 629 -25.41 16.78 15.19
C GLY A 629 -25.89 15.35 14.90
N PRO A 630 -27.22 15.16 14.70
CA PRO A 630 -27.75 13.85 14.35
C PRO A 630 -27.32 13.41 12.96
N LEU A 631 -26.91 12.15 12.85
CA LEU A 631 -26.62 11.48 11.58
C LEU A 631 -27.80 10.55 11.23
N LEU A 632 -28.37 10.74 10.07
CA LEU A 632 -29.41 9.89 9.50
C LEU A 632 -28.85 9.12 8.33
N ASP A 633 -29.04 7.82 8.32
CA ASP A 633 -28.59 6.90 7.27
C ASP A 633 -29.78 6.06 6.78
N LEU A 634 -30.11 6.12 5.50
CA LEU A 634 -31.15 5.35 4.86
C LEU A 634 -30.56 4.53 3.72
N LEU A 635 -30.84 3.26 3.68
CA LEU A 635 -30.41 2.37 2.59
C LEU A 635 -31.60 1.53 2.15
N LEU A 636 -31.96 1.65 0.87
CA LEU A 636 -32.99 0.85 0.21
C LEU A 636 -32.34 -0.01 -0.84
N SER A 637 -32.55 -1.31 -0.85
CA SER A 637 -32.08 -2.21 -1.90
C SER A 637 -33.12 -3.25 -2.24
N GLY A 638 -33.09 -3.75 -3.47
CA GLY A 638 -34.03 -4.77 -3.91
C GLY A 638 -33.88 -5.12 -5.38
N ARG A 639 -34.76 -5.99 -5.83
CA ARG A 639 -34.85 -6.43 -7.23
C ARG A 639 -36.29 -6.35 -7.68
N TYR A 640 -36.53 -5.86 -8.88
CA TYR A 640 -37.80 -5.89 -9.56
C TYR A 640 -37.75 -6.87 -10.74
N GLN A 641 -38.56 -7.92 -10.67
CA GLN A 641 -38.74 -8.93 -11.73
C GLN A 641 -40.14 -9.46 -11.61
N GLU A 642 -41.03 -9.03 -12.50
CA GLU A 642 -42.46 -9.33 -12.40
C GLU A 642 -43.11 -8.93 -11.05
N GLY A 643 -42.44 -8.03 -10.31
CA GLY A 643 -42.79 -7.57 -8.96
C GLY A 643 -41.55 -7.25 -8.13
N PHE A 644 -41.76 -6.59 -7.00
CA PHE A 644 -40.65 -6.31 -6.05
C PHE A 644 -40.28 -7.58 -5.28
N ARG A 645 -39.01 -7.95 -5.33
CA ARG A 645 -38.46 -9.13 -4.64
C ARG A 645 -37.29 -8.73 -3.77
N GLY A 646 -37.26 -9.27 -2.54
CA GLY A 646 -36.14 -9.09 -1.64
C GLY A 646 -35.81 -7.62 -1.31
N THR A 647 -36.84 -6.79 -1.12
CA THR A 647 -36.65 -5.37 -0.77
C THR A 647 -36.20 -5.24 0.67
N ASN A 648 -35.06 -4.60 0.88
CA ASN A 648 -34.49 -4.31 2.19
C ASN A 648 -34.44 -2.80 2.40
N LEU A 649 -34.98 -2.34 3.52
CA LEU A 649 -34.86 -0.96 3.97
C LEU A 649 -34.09 -0.95 5.30
N ARG A 650 -33.01 -0.22 5.34
CA ARG A 650 -32.22 0.03 6.56
C ARG A 650 -32.30 1.51 6.91
N LEU A 651 -32.69 1.79 8.13
CA LEU A 651 -32.67 3.12 8.72
C LEU A 651 -31.68 3.14 9.87
N GLY A 652 -30.71 4.06 9.84
CA GLY A 652 -29.77 4.30 10.91
C GLY A 652 -29.92 5.74 11.42
N LEU A 653 -29.95 5.91 12.72
CA LEU A 653 -29.91 7.21 13.38
C LEU A 653 -28.77 7.17 14.41
N THR A 654 -27.84 8.12 14.32
CA THR A 654 -26.77 8.28 15.29
C THR A 654 -26.77 9.70 15.82
N GLN A 655 -26.83 9.88 17.13
CA GLN A 655 -26.75 11.17 17.79
C GLN A 655 -25.59 11.16 18.79
N ALA A 656 -24.61 12.04 18.59
CA ALA A 656 -23.57 12.29 19.54
C ALA A 656 -24.06 13.30 20.61
N LEU A 657 -23.85 12.95 21.85
CA LEU A 657 -24.03 13.80 23.03
C LEU A 657 -22.64 14.05 23.66
N PRO A 658 -22.47 15.04 24.55
CA PRO A 658 -21.14 15.32 25.13
C PRO A 658 -20.48 14.13 25.81
N GLU A 659 -21.25 13.24 26.40
CA GLU A 659 -20.73 12.07 27.13
C GLU A 659 -21.33 10.73 26.66
N ALA A 660 -22.12 10.73 25.60
CA ALA A 660 -22.79 9.54 25.11
C ALA A 660 -23.04 9.59 23.61
N THR A 661 -23.14 8.42 22.98
CA THR A 661 -23.60 8.30 21.61
C THR A 661 -24.82 7.38 21.56
N PHE A 662 -25.92 7.90 21.01
CA PHE A 662 -27.12 7.12 20.77
C PHE A 662 -27.14 6.62 19.33
N ARG A 663 -27.38 5.33 19.16
CA ARG A 663 -27.54 4.68 17.84
C ARG A 663 -28.84 3.88 17.79
N LEU A 664 -29.58 4.08 16.75
CA LEU A 664 -30.76 3.28 16.43
C LEU A 664 -30.62 2.75 15.02
N THR A 665 -30.75 1.46 14.83
CA THR A 665 -30.77 0.84 13.51
C THR A 665 -32.06 0.02 13.37
N ALA A 666 -32.82 0.29 12.34
CA ALA A 666 -34.00 -0.48 11.99
C ALA A 666 -33.78 -1.13 10.62
N ASN A 667 -33.92 -2.44 10.54
CA ASN A 667 -33.88 -3.17 9.29
C ASN A 667 -35.27 -3.76 9.02
N LEU A 668 -35.78 -3.49 7.82
CA LEU A 668 -37.02 -4.02 7.36
C LEU A 668 -36.75 -4.84 6.09
N HIS A 669 -37.10 -6.10 6.12
CA HIS A 669 -37.06 -6.99 4.97
C HIS A 669 -38.47 -7.24 4.47
N LEU A 670 -38.73 -6.85 3.22
CA LEU A 670 -39.97 -7.13 2.54
C LEU A 670 -39.73 -8.27 1.56
N PRO A 671 -40.21 -9.49 1.83
CA PRO A 671 -40.12 -10.58 0.88
C PRO A 671 -41.03 -10.36 -0.34
N GLU A 672 -41.10 -11.35 -1.18
CA GLU A 672 -41.89 -11.30 -2.42
C GLU A 672 -43.32 -10.84 -2.21
N VAL A 673 -43.79 -9.94 -3.09
CA VAL A 673 -45.17 -9.56 -3.18
C VAL A 673 -45.86 -10.55 -4.12
N GLU A 674 -46.61 -11.52 -3.56
CA GLU A 674 -47.54 -12.34 -4.30
C GLU A 674 -48.94 -11.73 -4.15
N ASP A 675 -49.63 -11.56 -5.28
CA ASP A 675 -51.04 -11.08 -5.35
C ASP A 675 -51.36 -9.72 -4.69
N GLY A 676 -50.36 -8.81 -4.61
CA GLY A 676 -50.59 -7.45 -4.12
C GLY A 676 -50.65 -7.31 -2.59
N GLU A 677 -50.45 -8.37 -1.84
CA GLU A 677 -50.35 -8.33 -0.38
C GLU A 677 -48.88 -8.30 0.06
N VAL A 678 -48.53 -7.32 0.90
CA VAL A 678 -47.17 -7.17 1.47
C VAL A 678 -47.15 -7.84 2.85
N TYR A 679 -46.43 -8.92 2.97
CA TYR A 679 -46.19 -9.58 4.26
C TYR A 679 -44.88 -9.09 4.87
N LEU A 680 -44.94 -8.46 6.05
CA LEU A 680 -43.80 -8.15 6.88
C LEU A 680 -43.30 -9.46 7.52
N LYS A 681 -42.23 -10.07 6.97
CA LYS A 681 -41.69 -11.32 7.52
C LYS A 681 -40.60 -11.11 8.58
N ASP A 682 -39.75 -10.12 8.43
CA ASP A 682 -38.64 -9.94 9.34
C ASP A 682 -38.36 -8.46 9.61
N LEU A 683 -38.96 -7.92 10.65
CA LEU A 683 -38.60 -6.62 11.20
C LEU A 683 -37.52 -6.82 12.27
N ALA A 684 -36.27 -6.45 11.98
CA ALA A 684 -35.21 -6.40 12.97
C ALA A 684 -35.01 -4.96 13.44
N LEU A 685 -35.20 -4.68 14.70
CA LEU A 685 -34.88 -3.42 15.34
C LEU A 685 -33.66 -3.65 16.22
N SER A 686 -32.58 -2.91 15.97
CA SER A 686 -31.40 -2.89 16.83
C SER A 686 -31.11 -1.47 17.28
N GLY A 687 -30.84 -1.30 18.55
CA GLY A 687 -30.48 -0.01 19.14
C GLY A 687 -29.25 -0.15 20.03
N GLY A 688 -28.45 0.89 20.11
CA GLY A 688 -27.27 0.95 20.97
C GLY A 688 -27.16 2.30 21.64
N LEU A 689 -26.82 2.29 22.92
CA LEU A 689 -26.43 3.46 23.69
C LEU A 689 -24.99 3.31 24.13
N GLU A 690 -24.15 4.22 23.71
CA GLU A 690 -22.72 4.25 24.06
C GLU A 690 -22.50 5.44 25.01
N LEU A 691 -22.13 5.13 26.25
CA LEU A 691 -21.86 6.13 27.28
C LEU A 691 -20.36 6.38 27.41
N TRP A 692 -19.97 7.63 27.67
CA TRP A 692 -18.58 8.06 27.89
C TRP A 692 -17.64 7.88 26.69
N GLY A 693 -18.14 8.07 25.51
CA GLY A 693 -17.34 8.13 24.29
C GLY A 693 -17.47 9.48 23.59
N PRO A 694 -16.40 10.08 23.05
CA PRO A 694 -16.57 11.12 22.07
C PRO A 694 -17.31 10.59 20.84
N PRO A 695 -17.88 11.47 20.02
CA PRO A 695 -18.58 11.07 18.80
C PRO A 695 -17.66 10.22 17.92
N PRO A 696 -18.21 9.20 17.22
CA PRO A 696 -17.42 8.37 16.34
C PRO A 696 -16.71 9.25 15.29
N PRO A 697 -15.42 9.04 15.04
CA PRO A 697 -14.74 9.68 13.93
C PRO A 697 -15.39 9.27 12.61
N ASP A 698 -15.24 10.10 11.60
CA ASP A 698 -15.66 9.79 10.24
C ASP A 698 -15.30 8.36 9.83
N GLU A 699 -16.10 7.74 9.00
CA GLU A 699 -16.13 6.37 8.49
C GLU A 699 -14.79 5.65 8.17
N ARG A 700 -13.65 6.16 8.55
CA ARG A 700 -12.35 5.55 8.33
C ARG A 700 -11.93 4.59 9.44
N GLY A 701 -12.87 3.84 10.02
CA GLY A 701 -12.63 2.55 10.65
C GLY A 701 -11.59 2.41 11.76
N GLU A 702 -10.92 3.47 12.15
CA GLU A 702 -9.86 3.43 13.14
C GLU A 702 -10.26 4.26 14.37
N ASN A 703 -10.43 3.56 15.49
CA ASN A 703 -10.66 4.07 16.84
C ASN A 703 -12.10 4.40 17.23
N ALA A 704 -12.92 3.36 17.33
CA ALA A 704 -14.07 3.43 18.22
C ALA A 704 -13.57 3.65 19.65
N LEU A 705 -13.93 4.77 20.23
CA LEU A 705 -13.55 5.10 21.61
C LEU A 705 -14.28 4.21 22.61
N PRO A 706 -13.63 3.81 23.69
CA PRO A 706 -14.23 2.94 24.68
C PRO A 706 -15.33 3.67 25.45
N GLY A 707 -16.51 3.09 25.47
CA GLY A 707 -17.68 3.53 26.21
C GLY A 707 -18.55 2.34 26.63
N LEU A 708 -19.58 2.59 27.43
CA LEU A 708 -20.61 1.59 27.70
C LEU A 708 -21.52 1.51 26.48
N ALA A 709 -21.51 0.39 25.77
CA ALA A 709 -22.44 0.13 24.68
C ALA A 709 -23.55 -0.82 25.15
N LEU A 710 -24.80 -0.38 25.04
CA LEU A 710 -25.99 -1.20 25.22
C LEU A 710 -26.60 -1.44 23.85
N SER A 711 -26.66 -2.70 23.42
CA SER A 711 -27.30 -3.07 22.17
C SER A 711 -28.38 -4.11 22.41
N GLY A 712 -29.50 -3.98 21.71
CA GLY A 712 -30.60 -4.93 21.75
C GLY A 712 -31.18 -5.12 20.35
N SER A 713 -31.54 -6.35 20.00
CA SER A 713 -32.28 -6.65 18.76
C SER A 713 -33.67 -7.21 19.11
N LEU A 714 -34.68 -6.74 18.39
CA LEU A 714 -36.04 -7.27 18.42
C LEU A 714 -36.30 -7.88 17.04
N THR A 715 -36.52 -9.17 16.98
CA THR A 715 -36.90 -9.91 15.77
C THR A 715 -38.39 -10.27 15.83
#